data_dd6a4bdafc8bbf22ba0fa344785a9e55
#
_entry.id   dd6a4bdafc8bbf22ba0fa344785a9e55
#
_cell.length_a   1.000
_cell.length_b   1.000
_cell.length_c   1.000
_cell.angle_alpha   90.00
_cell.angle_beta   90.00
_cell.angle_gamma   90.00
#
_symmetry.space_group_name_H-M   'P 1'
#
loop_
_entity.id
_entity.type
_entity.pdbx_description
1 polymer ?
#
loop_
_entity_poly.entity_id
_entity_poly.type
_entity_poly.pdbx_seq_one_letter_code
_entity_poly.pdbx_strand_id
1 'polypeptide(L)'
;MNQGFIKVAAGTPQVTVADCKANTRAILEVIREMETQHAKLMVLPELCITGYTCQDLFLQRRLLDSAWESLLTIAEETADVDALIFVGLPMRMNGKLYNVAAALNHGNILGFVPKTHIPNYNEFYEQRHFASGADVWTDVTVGEESVPFASNLIFSCEGLPELTVGAEICEDLWVPLPPSVNLAQGGAHIIVNLSASDEMVGKESYRRDLVKGQSARLVCGYIYATAGEGESSQDLVFGGQNLIAENGTMLAEAKRFQNTVIYGEIDVQRLADERRRLSTYPASDDADCQIVPFEVEVEETSLTRKFAPYPFVPSVKEERDMRCEEILNIQAMGLKKRMSHIHCQKAMVGLSGGLDSTLALLVIARTFQLMGLPSENIRCITMPCFGTTDRTYQNACKLSQCLGAALTEVNIKEAVNIHFRDIGHDDSVHDVTYENCQARERTQILMDMANQEGALLVGTGDLSELALGWATYNGDHMSMYGVNASVPKTLVRHLVRYYADTCGEKELEEVLLDILDTPVSPELLPPKDGKIAQKTEDLVGPYELHDFYLYYMLRAGFEPDKIYRIACRTFEGTYDKATILKWLKIFYRRFFAQQFKRSCLPDGPKVGSVALSPRGDLRMPSDASAAVWMEALEKLEV
;
A
#
# COMPACT_ATOMS: atom_id res chain seq x y z
N MET A 1 13.55 5.68 -16.64
CA MET A 1 12.14 6.15 -16.63
C MET A 1 11.78 6.59 -15.22
N ASN A 2 11.11 7.73 -15.07
CA ASN A 2 10.74 8.27 -13.74
C ASN A 2 9.72 7.40 -12.99
N GLN A 3 8.78 6.79 -13.68
CA GLN A 3 7.70 5.92 -13.14
C GLN A 3 6.89 6.58 -12.01
N GLY A 4 6.81 7.92 -12.01
CA GLY A 4 6.00 8.70 -11.08
C GLY A 4 6.59 8.92 -9.69
N PHE A 5 7.78 8.43 -9.39
CA PHE A 5 8.44 8.70 -8.12
C PHE A 5 9.16 10.04 -8.14
N ILE A 6 8.81 10.91 -7.21
CA ILE A 6 9.44 12.23 -7.02
C ILE A 6 10.07 12.28 -5.64
N LYS A 7 11.35 12.63 -5.59
CA LYS A 7 12.03 12.88 -4.30
C LYS A 7 11.65 14.26 -3.80
N VAL A 8 11.16 14.29 -2.57
CA VAL A 8 10.72 15.50 -1.87
C VAL A 8 11.47 15.66 -0.56
N ALA A 9 11.61 16.89 -0.09
CA ALA A 9 12.28 17.20 1.16
C ALA A 9 11.50 18.22 1.99
N ALA A 10 11.55 18.07 3.32
CA ALA A 10 11.14 19.07 4.29
C ALA A 10 12.29 19.35 5.25
N GLY A 11 12.64 20.61 5.44
CA GLY A 11 13.81 20.98 6.24
C GLY A 11 13.56 22.17 7.15
N THR A 12 14.21 22.15 8.31
CA THR A 12 14.13 23.21 9.32
C THR A 12 15.48 23.92 9.42
N PRO A 13 15.60 25.17 8.91
CA PRO A 13 16.82 25.96 9.06
C PRO A 13 17.00 26.43 10.52
N GLN A 14 18.24 26.67 10.91
CA GLN A 14 18.56 27.34 12.18
C GLN A 14 18.28 28.83 12.06
N VAL A 15 17.15 29.30 12.58
CA VAL A 15 16.77 30.70 12.48
C VAL A 15 17.34 31.55 13.62
N THR A 16 17.50 32.84 13.34
CA THR A 16 17.74 33.90 14.33
C THR A 16 16.62 34.90 14.20
N VAL A 17 15.83 35.11 15.25
CA VAL A 17 14.64 35.96 15.21
C VAL A 17 14.99 37.38 14.76
N ALA A 18 14.31 37.88 13.72
CA ALA A 18 14.45 39.17 13.07
C ALA A 18 15.80 39.42 12.36
N ASP A 19 16.67 38.43 12.22
CA ASP A 19 17.89 38.54 11.40
C ASP A 19 17.71 37.85 10.03
N CYS A 20 17.03 38.55 9.12
CA CYS A 20 16.73 38.01 7.78
C CYS A 20 17.99 37.57 7.01
N LYS A 21 19.14 38.25 7.18
CA LYS A 21 20.38 37.91 6.49
C LYS A 21 21.02 36.63 7.01
N ALA A 22 20.98 36.42 8.33
CA ALA A 22 21.44 35.15 8.93
C ALA A 22 20.51 34.01 8.48
N ASN A 23 19.20 34.23 8.52
CA ASN A 23 18.21 33.24 8.12
C ASN A 23 18.32 32.91 6.61
N THR A 24 18.60 33.88 5.74
CA THR A 24 18.88 33.64 4.30
C THR A 24 20.03 32.63 4.13
N ARG A 25 21.14 32.81 4.85
CA ARG A 25 22.27 31.87 4.79
C ARG A 25 21.87 30.46 5.26
N ALA A 26 21.17 30.36 6.39
CA ALA A 26 20.73 29.08 6.92
C ALA A 26 19.72 28.39 5.98
N ILE A 27 18.83 29.13 5.34
CA ILE A 27 17.89 28.64 4.33
C ILE A 27 18.64 28.09 3.12
N LEU A 28 19.61 28.85 2.59
CA LEU A 28 20.41 28.41 1.44
C LEU A 28 21.25 27.16 1.78
N GLU A 29 21.83 27.05 2.98
CA GLU A 29 22.52 25.85 3.43
C GLU A 29 21.58 24.61 3.41
N VAL A 30 20.34 24.73 3.92
CA VAL A 30 19.34 23.66 3.89
C VAL A 30 18.92 23.32 2.47
N ILE A 31 18.69 24.31 1.60
CA ILE A 31 18.36 24.08 0.18
C ILE A 31 19.49 23.33 -0.52
N ARG A 32 20.75 23.73 -0.31
CA ARG A 32 21.92 23.04 -0.90
C ARG A 32 22.09 21.61 -0.37
N GLU A 33 21.79 21.36 0.90
CA GLU A 33 21.73 19.99 1.43
C GLU A 33 20.67 19.16 0.70
N MET A 34 19.44 19.70 0.50
CA MET A 34 18.36 19.02 -0.21
C MET A 34 18.71 18.74 -1.67
N GLU A 35 19.40 19.67 -2.33
CA GLU A 35 19.88 19.52 -3.70
C GLU A 35 20.86 18.34 -3.84
N THR A 36 21.78 18.14 -2.88
CA THR A 36 22.72 17.00 -2.89
C THR A 36 22.00 15.64 -2.89
N GLN A 37 20.76 15.59 -2.45
CA GLN A 37 19.92 14.40 -2.47
C GLN A 37 18.94 14.37 -3.66
N HIS A 38 19.08 15.31 -4.61
CA HIS A 38 18.23 15.43 -5.80
C HIS A 38 16.74 15.60 -5.49
N ALA A 39 16.40 16.36 -4.44
CA ALA A 39 15.02 16.67 -4.13
C ALA A 39 14.46 17.64 -5.17
N LYS A 40 13.32 17.30 -5.80
CA LYS A 40 12.63 18.11 -6.82
C LYS A 40 11.52 19.00 -6.24
N LEU A 41 11.18 18.79 -4.97
CA LEU A 41 10.26 19.62 -4.21
C LEU A 41 10.83 19.82 -2.80
N MET A 42 11.06 21.07 -2.44
CA MET A 42 11.72 21.48 -1.20
C MET A 42 10.81 22.40 -0.39
N VAL A 43 10.56 22.07 0.87
CA VAL A 43 9.64 22.82 1.72
C VAL A 43 10.34 23.27 2.98
N LEU A 44 10.27 24.58 3.26
CA LEU A 44 10.80 25.22 4.45
C LEU A 44 9.65 25.74 5.34
N PRO A 45 9.90 26.07 6.62
CA PRO A 45 8.86 26.47 7.56
C PRO A 45 8.22 27.83 7.26
N GLU A 46 7.06 28.03 7.88
CA GLU A 46 6.33 29.28 7.97
C GLU A 46 7.22 30.40 8.51
N LEU A 47 7.21 31.58 7.86
CA LEU A 47 7.94 32.79 8.26
C LEU A 47 9.45 32.58 8.50
N CYS A 48 10.07 31.55 7.94
CA CYS A 48 11.47 31.19 8.23
C CYS A 48 12.49 32.27 7.80
N ILE A 49 12.13 33.22 6.90
CA ILE A 49 13.00 34.35 6.55
C ILE A 49 13.18 35.31 7.73
N THR A 50 12.15 35.53 8.54
CA THR A 50 12.21 36.44 9.69
C THR A 50 12.36 35.72 11.02
N GLY A 51 11.96 34.47 11.10
CA GLY A 51 11.49 33.76 12.28
C GLY A 51 10.02 34.06 12.53
N TYR A 52 9.29 33.07 13.06
CA TYR A 52 7.87 33.17 13.37
C TYR A 52 7.61 34.07 14.59
N THR A 53 8.52 34.07 15.57
CA THR A 53 8.33 34.71 16.88
C THR A 53 8.76 36.21 16.93
N CYS A 54 8.71 36.91 15.79
CA CYS A 54 9.06 38.33 15.70
C CYS A 54 8.06 39.28 16.39
N GLN A 55 6.84 38.84 16.70
CA GLN A 55 5.80 39.63 17.39
C GLN A 55 5.57 41.00 16.73
N ASP A 56 5.51 42.11 17.54
CA ASP A 56 5.27 43.46 17.03
C ASP A 56 6.39 43.99 16.11
N LEU A 57 7.52 43.30 15.98
CA LEU A 57 8.54 43.63 15.00
C LEU A 57 8.00 43.47 13.55
N PHE A 58 6.98 42.63 13.34
CA PHE A 58 6.28 42.55 12.05
C PHE A 58 5.62 43.88 11.63
N LEU A 59 5.40 44.81 12.54
CA LEU A 59 4.90 46.16 12.24
C LEU A 59 6.02 47.13 11.79
N GLN A 60 7.28 46.71 11.87
CA GLN A 60 8.44 47.50 11.51
C GLN A 60 8.77 47.39 10.04
N ARG A 61 8.68 48.53 9.29
CA ARG A 61 8.99 48.58 7.87
C ARG A 61 10.36 47.96 7.53
N ARG A 62 11.36 48.24 8.37
CA ARG A 62 12.73 47.77 8.16
C ARG A 62 12.84 46.23 8.11
N LEU A 63 12.09 45.52 8.98
CA LEU A 63 12.05 44.06 8.97
C LEU A 63 11.40 43.54 7.70
N LEU A 64 10.28 44.12 7.27
CA LEU A 64 9.55 43.72 6.08
C LEU A 64 10.33 43.99 4.79
N ASP A 65 11.04 45.12 4.72
CA ASP A 65 11.93 45.42 3.56
C ASP A 65 13.09 44.41 3.51
N SER A 66 13.70 44.09 4.68
CA SER A 66 14.77 43.07 4.73
C SER A 66 14.28 41.67 4.39
N ALA A 67 13.05 41.28 4.78
CA ALA A 67 12.46 40.00 4.41
C ALA A 67 12.26 39.89 2.88
N TRP A 68 11.79 40.97 2.26
CA TRP A 68 11.64 41.04 0.80
C TRP A 68 13.00 40.94 0.06
N GLU A 69 14.00 41.72 0.51
CA GLU A 69 15.38 41.66 -0.04
C GLU A 69 15.95 40.24 0.08
N SER A 70 15.69 39.56 1.21
CA SER A 70 16.12 38.18 1.47
C SER A 70 15.45 37.19 0.53
N LEU A 71 14.15 37.32 0.25
CA LEU A 71 13.46 36.48 -0.73
C LEU A 71 14.08 36.58 -2.11
N LEU A 72 14.35 37.82 -2.58
CA LEU A 72 14.99 38.04 -3.87
C LEU A 72 16.40 37.41 -3.92
N THR A 73 17.16 37.53 -2.82
CA THR A 73 18.48 36.88 -2.72
C THR A 73 18.36 35.36 -2.76
N ILE A 74 17.38 34.77 -2.07
CA ILE A 74 17.17 33.30 -2.11
C ILE A 74 16.81 32.86 -3.51
N ALA A 75 15.92 33.59 -4.20
CA ALA A 75 15.55 33.28 -5.59
C ALA A 75 16.78 33.31 -6.50
N GLU A 76 17.59 34.40 -6.46
CA GLU A 76 18.80 34.54 -7.28
C GLU A 76 19.83 33.42 -7.00
N GLU A 77 20.11 33.16 -5.72
CA GLU A 77 21.11 32.15 -5.29
C GLU A 77 20.64 30.70 -5.52
N THR A 78 19.38 30.46 -5.87
CA THR A 78 18.82 29.14 -6.19
C THR A 78 18.45 28.99 -7.66
N ALA A 79 18.92 29.88 -8.53
CA ALA A 79 18.62 29.86 -9.97
C ALA A 79 19.12 28.57 -10.67
N ASP A 80 20.17 27.96 -10.16
CA ASP A 80 20.74 26.70 -10.64
C ASP A 80 20.14 25.44 -9.99
N VAL A 81 19.26 25.59 -8.99
CA VAL A 81 18.62 24.48 -8.29
C VAL A 81 17.42 23.98 -9.08
N ASP A 82 17.48 22.71 -9.50
CA ASP A 82 16.42 22.06 -10.28
C ASP A 82 15.31 21.50 -9.37
N ALA A 83 14.54 22.41 -8.73
CA ALA A 83 13.46 22.08 -7.82
C ALA A 83 12.40 23.20 -7.75
N LEU A 84 11.18 22.82 -7.36
CA LEU A 84 10.17 23.74 -6.83
C LEU A 84 10.41 23.93 -5.33
N ILE A 85 10.66 25.18 -4.89
CA ILE A 85 11.03 25.51 -3.51
C ILE A 85 9.97 26.40 -2.87
N PHE A 86 9.53 26.07 -1.65
CA PHE A 86 8.60 26.90 -0.87
C PHE A 86 9.28 27.48 0.35
N VAL A 87 9.17 28.84 0.51
CA VAL A 87 9.80 29.60 1.60
C VAL A 87 8.78 30.53 2.25
N GLY A 88 8.71 30.55 3.59
CA GLY A 88 7.77 31.39 4.34
C GLY A 88 8.30 32.79 4.66
N LEU A 89 7.47 33.84 4.44
CA LEU A 89 7.82 35.23 4.76
C LEU A 89 6.59 36.10 5.07
N PRO A 90 6.74 37.22 5.81
CA PRO A 90 5.73 38.26 5.92
C PRO A 90 5.75 39.18 4.69
N MET A 91 4.59 39.47 4.10
CA MET A 91 4.50 40.28 2.88
C MET A 91 3.43 41.37 2.98
N ARG A 92 3.79 42.60 2.60
CA ARG A 92 2.83 43.71 2.50
C ARG A 92 2.14 43.67 1.13
N MET A 93 0.81 43.73 1.14
CA MET A 93 -0.01 43.79 -0.04
C MET A 93 -1.25 44.65 0.22
N ASN A 94 -1.56 45.60 -0.67
CA ASN A 94 -2.77 46.44 -0.64
C ASN A 94 -3.09 47.04 0.78
N GLY A 95 -2.04 47.51 1.47
CA GLY A 95 -2.17 48.13 2.78
C GLY A 95 -2.38 47.16 3.94
N LYS A 96 -2.24 45.90 3.71
CA LYS A 96 -2.29 44.81 4.71
C LYS A 96 -0.97 44.04 4.78
N LEU A 97 -0.79 43.28 5.84
CA LEU A 97 0.32 42.35 6.02
C LEU A 97 -0.22 40.91 5.97
N TYR A 98 0.43 40.05 5.22
CA TYR A 98 0.08 38.65 5.05
C TYR A 98 1.24 37.74 5.45
N ASN A 99 0.93 36.59 6.01
CA ASN A 99 1.82 35.47 6.18
C ASN A 99 1.75 34.63 4.90
N VAL A 100 2.88 34.42 4.21
CA VAL A 100 2.89 33.98 2.83
C VAL A 100 3.89 32.85 2.62
N ALA A 101 3.53 31.87 1.80
CA ALA A 101 4.45 30.93 1.18
C ALA A 101 4.79 31.42 -0.23
N ALA A 102 6.06 31.70 -0.51
CA ALA A 102 6.57 32.01 -1.85
C ALA A 102 7.04 30.72 -2.53
N ALA A 103 6.61 30.50 -3.77
CA ALA A 103 7.06 29.39 -4.62
C ALA A 103 8.16 29.89 -5.56
N LEU A 104 9.32 29.23 -5.56
CA LEU A 104 10.49 29.56 -6.36
C LEU A 104 10.86 28.40 -7.28
N ASN A 105 11.27 28.71 -8.51
CA ASN A 105 11.81 27.73 -9.45
C ASN A 105 12.80 28.41 -10.41
N HIS A 106 13.99 27.89 -10.52
CA HIS A 106 15.06 28.40 -11.40
C HIS A 106 15.27 29.92 -11.32
N GLY A 107 15.33 30.45 -10.10
CA GLY A 107 15.55 31.89 -9.87
C GLY A 107 14.30 32.75 -9.96
N ASN A 108 13.18 32.22 -10.43
CA ASN A 108 11.93 32.96 -10.57
C ASN A 108 11.01 32.75 -9.37
N ILE A 109 10.26 33.78 -9.01
CA ILE A 109 9.15 33.68 -8.05
C ILE A 109 7.89 33.40 -8.85
N LEU A 110 7.33 32.21 -8.69
CA LEU A 110 6.18 31.75 -9.48
C LEU A 110 4.83 32.18 -8.91
N GLY A 111 4.74 32.36 -7.59
CA GLY A 111 3.49 32.70 -6.94
C GLY A 111 3.65 32.90 -5.44
N PHE A 112 2.66 33.55 -4.85
CA PHE A 112 2.54 33.78 -3.41
C PHE A 112 1.23 33.20 -2.92
N VAL A 113 1.32 32.29 -1.94
CA VAL A 113 0.15 31.67 -1.29
C VAL A 113 0.00 32.27 0.10
N PRO A 114 -1.00 33.15 0.35
CA PRO A 114 -1.24 33.71 1.67
C PRO A 114 -1.98 32.73 2.58
N LYS A 115 -1.65 32.74 3.87
CA LYS A 115 -2.35 31.98 4.91
C LYS A 115 -3.83 32.36 4.96
N THR A 116 -4.69 31.36 4.92
CA THR A 116 -6.15 31.54 4.85
C THR A 116 -6.75 31.75 6.24
N HIS A 117 -6.38 30.88 7.20
CA HIS A 117 -6.92 30.90 8.55
C HIS A 117 -5.87 31.42 9.53
N ILE A 118 -6.17 32.58 10.13
CA ILE A 118 -5.26 33.27 11.02
C ILE A 118 -5.66 32.96 12.47
N PRO A 119 -4.89 32.16 13.24
CA PRO A 119 -5.24 31.80 14.61
C PRO A 119 -5.17 33.02 15.55
N ASN A 120 -6.16 33.11 16.47
CA ASN A 120 -6.24 34.16 17.48
C ASN A 120 -6.92 33.61 18.74
N TYR A 121 -6.32 32.60 19.32
CA TYR A 121 -6.78 31.93 20.54
C TYR A 121 -5.58 31.33 21.29
N ASN A 122 -5.72 31.16 22.62
CA ASN A 122 -4.68 30.65 23.51
C ASN A 122 -3.34 31.40 23.34
N GLU A 123 -2.28 30.69 22.99
CA GLU A 123 -0.94 31.21 22.71
C GLU A 123 -0.82 31.96 21.38
N PHE A 124 -1.81 31.82 20.46
CA PHE A 124 -1.78 32.45 19.15
C PHE A 124 -2.53 33.77 19.11
N TYR A 125 -1.90 34.80 18.54
CA TYR A 125 -2.48 36.15 18.35
C TYR A 125 -2.08 36.75 16.98
N GLU A 126 -2.00 35.88 15.95
CA GLU A 126 -1.54 36.29 14.61
C GLU A 126 -2.43 37.37 13.97
N GLN A 127 -3.74 37.42 14.30
CA GLN A 127 -4.65 38.47 13.80
C GLN A 127 -4.23 39.89 14.23
N ARG A 128 -3.34 40.03 15.22
CA ARG A 128 -2.72 41.29 15.57
C ARG A 128 -1.84 41.86 14.44
N HIS A 129 -1.26 40.99 13.64
CA HIS A 129 -0.27 41.33 12.62
C HIS A 129 -0.76 41.06 11.22
N PHE A 130 -1.39 39.88 10.97
CA PHE A 130 -1.68 39.35 9.66
C PHE A 130 -3.17 39.37 9.30
N ALA A 131 -3.46 39.66 8.04
CA ALA A 131 -4.78 39.53 7.45
C ALA A 131 -4.96 38.14 6.84
N SER A 132 -6.21 37.67 6.79
CA SER A 132 -6.58 36.45 6.07
C SER A 132 -6.39 36.63 4.57
N GLY A 133 -5.85 35.57 3.91
CA GLY A 133 -5.72 35.47 2.46
C GLY A 133 -6.91 34.81 1.76
N ALA A 134 -7.98 34.44 2.48
CA ALA A 134 -9.09 33.64 1.94
C ALA A 134 -9.74 34.23 0.68
N ASP A 135 -9.95 35.56 0.67
CA ASP A 135 -10.67 36.24 -0.42
C ASP A 135 -9.71 37.12 -1.27
N VAL A 136 -8.41 36.84 -1.21
CA VAL A 136 -7.42 37.65 -1.94
C VAL A 136 -7.03 36.93 -3.22
N TRP A 137 -7.30 37.58 -4.33
CA TRP A 137 -6.87 37.16 -5.66
C TRP A 137 -6.38 38.37 -6.41
N THR A 138 -5.08 38.48 -6.57
CA THR A 138 -4.44 39.64 -7.22
C THR A 138 -3.05 39.26 -7.71
N ASP A 139 -2.39 40.19 -8.43
CA ASP A 139 -1.01 39.99 -8.84
C ASP A 139 -0.07 40.95 -8.08
N VAL A 140 1.17 40.52 -7.96
CA VAL A 140 2.30 41.29 -7.40
C VAL A 140 3.31 41.55 -8.51
N THR A 141 3.75 42.79 -8.65
CA THR A 141 4.87 43.09 -9.55
C THR A 141 6.20 42.77 -8.88
N VAL A 142 6.96 41.84 -9.47
CA VAL A 142 8.32 41.46 -9.06
C VAL A 142 9.25 41.78 -10.24
N GLY A 143 10.06 42.82 -10.10
CA GLY A 143 10.82 43.34 -11.26
C GLY A 143 9.89 43.84 -12.37
N GLU A 144 9.92 43.17 -13.52
CA GLU A 144 9.04 43.46 -14.68
C GLU A 144 7.89 42.44 -14.82
N GLU A 145 7.86 41.39 -13.96
CA GLU A 145 6.90 40.30 -14.04
C GLU A 145 5.68 40.49 -13.15
N SER A 146 4.53 39.95 -13.58
CA SER A 146 3.29 39.90 -12.82
C SER A 146 3.16 38.49 -12.22
N VAL A 147 3.22 38.39 -10.89
CA VAL A 147 3.25 37.12 -10.15
C VAL A 147 1.93 36.95 -9.37
N PRO A 148 1.21 35.84 -9.49
CA PRO A 148 -0.07 35.63 -8.80
C PRO A 148 0.08 35.57 -7.28
N PHE A 149 -0.90 36.17 -6.60
CA PHE A 149 -1.06 36.17 -5.13
C PHE A 149 -2.47 35.68 -4.80
N ALA A 150 -2.59 34.39 -4.47
CA ALA A 150 -3.87 33.78 -4.14
C ALA A 150 -3.69 32.48 -3.35
N SER A 151 -4.70 32.09 -2.56
CA SER A 151 -4.67 30.84 -1.77
C SER A 151 -5.01 29.59 -2.58
N ASN A 152 -5.49 29.72 -3.81
CA ASN A 152 -5.92 28.65 -4.70
C ASN A 152 -4.96 28.39 -5.88
N LEU A 153 -3.67 28.63 -5.68
CA LEU A 153 -2.64 28.33 -6.69
C LEU A 153 -2.28 26.85 -6.70
N ILE A 154 -2.24 26.26 -7.90
CA ILE A 154 -1.71 24.92 -8.14
C ILE A 154 -0.51 25.02 -9.07
N PHE A 155 0.66 24.63 -8.60
CA PHE A 155 1.89 24.59 -9.38
C PHE A 155 1.96 23.25 -10.12
N SER A 156 2.02 23.29 -11.47
CA SER A 156 1.97 22.11 -12.35
C SER A 156 3.25 21.94 -13.12
N CYS A 157 3.88 20.78 -13.02
CA CYS A 157 5.12 20.46 -13.74
C CYS A 157 4.83 20.17 -15.21
N GLU A 158 5.50 20.87 -16.14
CA GLU A 158 5.30 20.66 -17.58
C GLU A 158 5.77 19.28 -18.04
N GLY A 159 6.87 18.77 -17.49
CA GLY A 159 7.46 17.48 -17.85
C GLY A 159 6.77 16.25 -17.22
N LEU A 160 5.94 16.43 -16.18
CA LEU A 160 5.23 15.35 -15.47
C LEU A 160 3.85 15.86 -15.00
N PRO A 161 2.80 15.67 -15.79
CA PRO A 161 1.46 16.23 -15.52
C PRO A 161 0.84 15.81 -14.16
N GLU A 162 1.24 14.67 -13.61
CA GLU A 162 0.80 14.22 -12.30
C GLU A 162 1.53 14.92 -11.14
N LEU A 163 2.63 15.63 -11.42
CA LEU A 163 3.33 16.43 -10.42
C LEU A 163 2.68 17.82 -10.32
N THR A 164 1.65 17.89 -9.51
CA THR A 164 0.88 19.10 -9.21
C THR A 164 0.92 19.37 -7.72
N VAL A 165 1.26 20.60 -7.34
CA VAL A 165 1.53 20.99 -5.94
C VAL A 165 0.64 22.14 -5.52
N GLY A 166 -0.08 22.01 -4.41
CA GLY A 166 -0.77 23.10 -3.73
C GLY A 166 -0.13 23.40 -2.39
N ALA A 167 -0.25 24.63 -1.91
CA ALA A 167 0.32 25.05 -0.62
C ALA A 167 -0.75 25.57 0.35
N GLU A 168 -0.58 25.26 1.63
CA GLU A 168 -1.33 25.84 2.75
C GLU A 168 -0.38 26.11 3.93
N ILE A 169 -0.79 26.90 4.90
CA ILE A 169 0.10 27.37 5.95
C ILE A 169 -0.46 27.04 7.33
N CYS A 170 0.25 26.20 8.08
CA CYS A 170 0.09 25.90 9.50
C CYS A 170 -1.37 25.66 9.92
N GLU A 171 -2.04 26.67 10.50
CA GLU A 171 -3.42 26.63 10.99
C GLU A 171 -4.42 26.15 9.92
N ASP A 172 -4.11 26.36 8.65
CA ASP A 172 -4.97 25.92 7.55
C ASP A 172 -5.26 24.43 7.60
N LEU A 173 -4.34 23.59 8.11
CA LEU A 173 -4.58 22.16 8.32
C LEU A 173 -5.52 21.85 9.50
N TRP A 174 -5.56 22.72 10.52
CA TRP A 174 -6.24 22.43 11.80
C TRP A 174 -7.73 22.75 11.78
N VAL A 175 -8.20 23.47 10.79
CA VAL A 175 -9.61 23.86 10.63
C VAL A 175 -10.46 22.72 10.07
N PRO A 176 -11.80 22.74 10.27
CA PRO A 176 -12.69 21.71 9.77
C PRO A 176 -12.69 21.55 8.24
N LEU A 177 -12.41 22.63 7.49
CA LEU A 177 -12.34 22.64 6.02
C LEU A 177 -11.02 23.31 5.59
N PRO A 178 -9.91 22.55 5.53
CA PRO A 178 -8.62 23.05 5.09
C PRO A 178 -8.62 23.48 3.61
N PRO A 179 -7.83 24.51 3.22
CA PRO A 179 -7.65 24.90 1.81
C PRO A 179 -7.19 23.74 0.92
N SER A 180 -6.40 22.81 1.46
CA SER A 180 -5.95 21.60 0.77
C SER A 180 -7.10 20.75 0.21
N VAL A 181 -8.32 20.84 0.75
CA VAL A 181 -9.50 20.15 0.19
C VAL A 181 -9.81 20.70 -1.21
N ASN A 182 -9.90 22.03 -1.35
CA ASN A 182 -10.14 22.69 -2.64
C ASN A 182 -8.97 22.47 -3.61
N LEU A 183 -7.74 22.59 -3.13
CA LEU A 183 -6.53 22.35 -3.94
C LEU A 183 -6.48 20.92 -4.48
N ALA A 184 -6.80 19.91 -3.66
CA ALA A 184 -6.82 18.53 -4.10
C ALA A 184 -7.97 18.23 -5.09
N GLN A 185 -9.14 18.86 -4.92
CA GLN A 185 -10.24 18.81 -5.89
C GLN A 185 -9.88 19.51 -7.19
N GLY A 186 -9.10 20.60 -7.13
CA GLY A 186 -8.55 21.30 -8.28
C GLY A 186 -7.44 20.54 -9.01
N GLY A 187 -7.01 19.38 -8.49
CA GLY A 187 -6.03 18.50 -9.15
C GLY A 187 -4.65 18.44 -8.47
N ALA A 188 -4.42 19.12 -7.36
CA ALA A 188 -3.14 19.00 -6.65
C ALA A 188 -2.94 17.60 -6.10
N HIS A 189 -1.90 16.87 -6.52
CA HIS A 189 -1.52 15.55 -6.01
C HIS A 189 -0.59 15.62 -4.81
N ILE A 190 0.08 16.75 -4.59
CA ILE A 190 0.90 17.00 -3.41
C ILE A 190 0.43 18.29 -2.75
N ILE A 191 0.31 18.25 -1.43
CA ILE A 191 0.08 19.43 -0.60
C ILE A 191 1.33 19.69 0.23
N VAL A 192 1.81 20.92 0.21
CA VAL A 192 2.86 21.39 1.11
C VAL A 192 2.26 22.27 2.20
N ASN A 193 2.71 22.10 3.43
CA ASN A 193 2.29 22.92 4.57
C ASN A 193 3.52 23.50 5.26
N LEU A 194 3.65 24.81 5.18
CA LEU A 194 4.67 25.56 5.88
C LEU A 194 4.15 25.91 7.27
N SER A 195 4.79 25.42 8.30
CA SER A 195 4.28 25.55 9.67
C SER A 195 5.28 26.20 10.64
N ALA A 196 4.72 26.74 11.71
CA ALA A 196 5.43 27.10 12.94
C ALA A 196 4.60 26.60 14.13
N SER A 197 4.53 25.28 14.27
CA SER A 197 3.73 24.64 15.31
C SER A 197 4.58 24.42 16.56
N ASP A 198 4.16 25.00 17.67
CA ASP A 198 4.77 24.82 18.98
C ASP A 198 4.61 23.39 19.52
N GLU A 199 5.38 23.07 20.54
CA GLU A 199 5.37 21.76 21.17
C GLU A 199 4.64 21.80 22.52
N MET A 200 3.60 20.96 22.63
CA MET A 200 2.92 20.62 23.88
C MET A 200 2.87 19.10 24.04
N VAL A 201 2.75 18.62 25.27
CA VAL A 201 2.64 17.19 25.57
C VAL A 201 1.42 16.62 24.86
N GLY A 202 1.64 15.62 23.99
CA GLY A 202 0.58 14.96 23.22
C GLY A 202 0.27 15.60 21.85
N LYS A 203 0.73 16.82 21.56
CA LYS A 203 0.46 17.50 20.28
C LYS A 203 1.14 16.81 19.10
N GLU A 204 2.28 16.17 19.33
CA GLU A 204 3.04 15.44 18.32
C GLU A 204 2.23 14.32 17.65
N SER A 205 1.58 13.48 18.45
CA SER A 205 0.75 12.39 17.92
C SER A 205 -0.47 12.91 17.17
N TYR A 206 -1.12 13.95 17.71
CA TYR A 206 -2.26 14.59 17.05
C TYR A 206 -1.87 15.21 15.70
N ARG A 207 -0.73 15.93 15.62
CA ARG A 207 -0.18 16.49 14.38
C ARG A 207 0.10 15.40 13.35
N ARG A 208 0.72 14.29 13.76
CA ARG A 208 0.97 13.12 12.91
C ARG A 208 -0.34 12.54 12.36
N ASP A 209 -1.35 12.39 13.20
CA ASP A 209 -2.65 11.84 12.78
C ASP A 209 -3.40 12.77 11.84
N LEU A 210 -3.32 14.10 12.04
CA LEU A 210 -3.86 15.09 11.10
C LEU A 210 -3.22 14.99 9.73
N VAL A 211 -1.89 15.00 9.66
CA VAL A 211 -1.14 14.91 8.39
C VAL A 211 -1.46 13.59 7.67
N LYS A 212 -1.44 12.46 8.38
CA LYS A 212 -1.81 11.15 7.81
C LYS A 212 -3.27 11.12 7.36
N GLY A 213 -4.18 11.63 8.20
CA GLY A 213 -5.61 11.65 7.93
C GLY A 213 -5.95 12.51 6.71
N GLN A 214 -5.35 13.68 6.59
CA GLN A 214 -5.54 14.58 5.46
C GLN A 214 -4.98 13.99 4.16
N SER A 215 -3.76 13.44 4.22
CA SER A 215 -3.15 12.73 3.10
C SER A 215 -4.02 11.55 2.61
N ALA A 216 -4.60 10.76 3.51
CA ALA A 216 -5.48 9.65 3.19
C ALA A 216 -6.81 10.11 2.59
N ARG A 217 -7.45 11.12 3.19
CA ARG A 217 -8.75 11.66 2.75
C ARG A 217 -8.67 12.24 1.35
N LEU A 218 -7.60 12.97 1.06
CA LEU A 218 -7.40 13.65 -0.22
C LEU A 218 -6.68 12.78 -1.26
N VAL A 219 -6.26 11.57 -0.91
CA VAL A 219 -5.44 10.70 -1.76
C VAL A 219 -4.28 11.50 -2.35
N CYS A 220 -3.44 12.08 -1.49
CA CYS A 220 -2.35 12.97 -1.88
C CYS A 220 -1.06 12.67 -1.13
N GLY A 221 0.06 13.17 -1.66
CA GLY A 221 1.27 13.41 -0.90
C GLY A 221 1.08 14.62 0.01
N TYR A 222 1.56 14.57 1.25
CA TYR A 222 1.49 15.70 2.17
C TYR A 222 2.85 15.93 2.82
N ILE A 223 3.40 17.13 2.61
CA ILE A 223 4.72 17.54 3.12
C ILE A 223 4.53 18.66 4.12
N TYR A 224 4.91 18.41 5.35
CA TYR A 224 4.80 19.34 6.46
C TYR A 224 6.17 19.74 6.96
N ALA A 225 6.55 21.02 6.81
CA ALA A 225 7.80 21.58 7.31
C ALA A 225 7.50 22.55 8.46
N THR A 226 8.14 22.39 9.62
CA THR A 226 7.82 23.22 10.77
C THR A 226 9.05 23.84 11.42
N ALA A 227 8.86 25.00 12.05
CA ALA A 227 9.89 25.72 12.81
C ALA A 227 10.48 24.84 13.92
N GLY A 228 11.72 25.10 14.25
CA GLY A 228 12.49 24.36 15.27
C GLY A 228 13.31 25.28 16.16
N GLU A 229 14.52 24.83 16.49
CA GLU A 229 15.46 25.59 17.29
C GLU A 229 15.84 26.89 16.60
N GLY A 230 15.92 27.97 17.36
CA GLY A 230 16.24 29.33 16.92
C GLY A 230 15.09 30.32 17.05
N GLU A 231 13.84 29.84 17.13
CA GLU A 231 12.70 30.66 17.50
C GLU A 231 12.78 31.12 18.98
N SER A 232 12.13 32.24 19.29
CA SER A 232 12.10 32.73 20.66
C SER A 232 11.35 31.79 21.61
N SER A 233 11.95 31.48 22.75
CA SER A 233 11.38 30.60 23.78
C SER A 233 10.76 31.36 24.94
N GLN A 234 10.10 32.49 24.67
CA GLN A 234 9.42 33.25 25.76
C GLN A 234 8.40 32.36 26.47
N ASP A 235 7.38 31.90 25.75
CA ASP A 235 6.33 31.03 26.28
C ASP A 235 6.21 29.69 25.48
N LEU A 236 6.78 29.63 24.29
CA LEU A 236 6.64 28.51 23.35
C LEU A 236 7.99 27.88 23.01
N VAL A 237 7.96 26.59 22.67
CA VAL A 237 9.11 25.85 22.14
C VAL A 237 8.70 25.21 20.84
N PHE A 238 9.57 25.27 19.85
CA PHE A 238 9.34 24.68 18.50
C PHE A 238 10.22 23.45 18.33
N GLY A 239 9.67 22.37 17.79
CA GLY A 239 10.30 21.06 17.82
C GLY A 239 10.90 20.58 16.50
N GLY A 240 10.64 21.24 15.38
CA GLY A 240 11.17 20.80 14.08
C GLY A 240 10.64 19.45 13.61
N GLN A 241 9.43 19.02 14.00
CA GLN A 241 8.83 17.75 13.58
C GLN A 241 8.33 17.85 12.13
N ASN A 242 9.24 17.74 11.16
CA ASN A 242 8.88 17.64 9.76
C ASN A 242 8.26 16.27 9.46
N LEU A 243 7.24 16.22 8.57
CA LEU A 243 6.49 15.02 8.23
C LEU A 243 6.31 14.91 6.71
N ILE A 244 6.46 13.71 6.15
CA ILE A 244 6.13 13.39 4.76
C ILE A 244 5.21 12.19 4.76
N ALA A 245 3.99 12.36 4.23
CA ALA A 245 2.99 11.28 4.13
C ALA A 245 2.50 11.12 2.69
N GLU A 246 2.07 9.92 2.33
CA GLU A 246 1.47 9.57 1.04
C GLU A 246 0.25 8.69 1.26
N ASN A 247 -0.93 9.17 0.88
CA ASN A 247 -2.18 8.41 0.97
C ASN A 247 -2.34 7.66 2.31
N GLY A 248 -2.16 8.38 3.42
CA GLY A 248 -2.30 7.86 4.78
C GLY A 248 -1.11 7.07 5.32
N THR A 249 -0.04 6.94 4.55
CA THR A 249 1.19 6.26 5.00
C THR A 249 2.27 7.30 5.31
N MET A 250 2.85 7.25 6.51
CA MET A 250 4.01 8.07 6.85
C MET A 250 5.25 7.53 6.12
N LEU A 251 5.87 8.35 5.27
CA LEU A 251 7.09 8.00 4.55
C LEU A 251 8.34 8.40 5.32
N ALA A 252 8.32 9.58 5.92
CA ALA A 252 9.42 10.09 6.74
C ALA A 252 8.91 11.00 7.86
N GLU A 253 9.61 11.01 8.97
CA GLU A 253 9.33 11.85 10.12
C GLU A 253 10.63 12.26 10.80
N ALA A 254 10.80 13.58 11.08
CA ALA A 254 11.92 14.13 11.82
C ALA A 254 11.80 13.83 13.31
N LYS A 255 12.94 13.61 13.95
CA LYS A 255 13.00 13.59 15.42
C LYS A 255 12.78 15.00 15.95
N ARG A 256 11.92 15.13 16.95
CA ARG A 256 11.67 16.42 17.61
C ARG A 256 12.91 16.98 18.30
N PHE A 257 12.93 18.30 18.43
CA PHE A 257 13.99 19.09 19.10
C PHE A 257 15.34 18.97 18.38
N GLN A 258 15.29 18.85 17.05
CA GLN A 258 16.45 18.85 16.18
C GLN A 258 16.08 19.53 14.87
N ASN A 259 16.90 20.48 14.41
CA ASN A 259 16.75 21.05 13.09
C ASN A 259 17.37 20.07 12.08
N THR A 260 16.55 19.45 11.26
CA THR A 260 16.97 18.41 10.31
C THR A 260 16.21 18.50 9.01
N VAL A 261 16.79 17.91 7.97
CA VAL A 261 16.11 17.65 6.70
C VAL A 261 15.65 16.20 6.68
N ILE A 262 14.43 15.97 6.21
CA ILE A 262 13.91 14.63 5.91
C ILE A 262 13.55 14.51 4.43
N TYR A 263 13.62 13.29 3.92
CA TYR A 263 13.39 12.98 2.52
C TYR A 263 12.36 11.86 2.37
N GLY A 264 11.62 11.92 1.27
CA GLY A 264 10.70 10.84 0.88
C GLY A 264 10.56 10.77 -0.64
N GLU A 265 10.16 9.64 -1.16
CA GLU A 265 9.78 9.50 -2.56
C GLU A 265 8.26 9.32 -2.65
N ILE A 266 7.56 10.35 -3.15
CA ILE A 266 6.11 10.33 -3.39
C ILE A 266 5.85 9.77 -4.79
N ASP A 267 4.89 8.86 -4.89
CA ASP A 267 4.48 8.23 -6.16
C ASP A 267 3.23 8.94 -6.72
N VAL A 268 3.44 9.99 -7.51
CA VAL A 268 2.35 10.82 -8.05
C VAL A 268 1.48 10.08 -9.06
N GLN A 269 2.04 9.15 -9.84
CA GLN A 269 1.24 8.30 -10.75
C GLN A 269 0.29 7.39 -9.96
N ARG A 270 0.77 6.77 -8.89
CA ARG A 270 -0.09 5.98 -8.01
C ARG A 270 -1.22 6.82 -7.42
N LEU A 271 -0.96 8.05 -6.99
CA LEU A 271 -1.98 8.94 -6.45
C LEU A 271 -3.03 9.28 -7.51
N ALA A 272 -2.61 9.60 -8.74
CA ALA A 272 -3.52 9.84 -9.86
C ALA A 272 -4.37 8.59 -10.20
N ASP A 273 -3.76 7.41 -10.22
CA ASP A 273 -4.45 6.14 -10.49
C ASP A 273 -5.45 5.77 -9.39
N GLU A 274 -5.11 5.98 -8.12
CA GLU A 274 -6.03 5.76 -7.00
C GLU A 274 -7.24 6.69 -7.09
N ARG A 275 -7.05 7.99 -7.38
CA ARG A 275 -8.14 8.95 -7.59
C ARG A 275 -9.04 8.54 -8.75
N ARG A 276 -8.47 8.12 -9.89
CA ARG A 276 -9.23 7.65 -11.07
C ARG A 276 -10.09 6.42 -10.75
N ARG A 277 -9.65 5.55 -9.85
CA ARG A 277 -10.41 4.35 -9.41
C ARG A 277 -11.56 4.69 -8.47
N LEU A 278 -11.47 5.78 -7.74
CA LEU A 278 -12.49 6.22 -6.79
C LEU A 278 -13.59 6.99 -7.52
N SER A 279 -14.69 6.31 -7.87
CA SER A 279 -15.83 6.93 -8.56
C SER A 279 -16.48 8.10 -7.80
N THR A 280 -16.17 8.23 -6.51
CA THR A 280 -16.64 9.31 -5.64
C THR A 280 -15.63 10.45 -5.50
N TYR A 281 -14.44 10.32 -6.10
CA TYR A 281 -13.49 11.43 -6.16
C TYR A 281 -13.95 12.41 -7.24
N PRO A 282 -14.07 13.73 -6.93
CA PRO A 282 -14.57 14.70 -7.91
C PRO A 282 -13.60 14.88 -9.09
N ALA A 283 -14.15 15.31 -10.22
CA ALA A 283 -13.33 15.74 -11.36
C ALA A 283 -12.60 17.04 -11.02
N SER A 284 -11.39 17.23 -11.54
CA SER A 284 -10.56 18.40 -11.26
C SER A 284 -11.09 19.72 -11.87
N ASP A 285 -12.04 19.64 -12.79
CA ASP A 285 -12.59 20.83 -13.49
C ASP A 285 -13.55 21.65 -12.62
N ASP A 286 -13.95 21.11 -11.46
CA ASP A 286 -14.98 21.72 -10.58
C ASP A 286 -14.38 22.71 -9.56
N ALA A 287 -13.05 22.86 -9.50
CA ALA A 287 -12.40 23.73 -8.54
C ALA A 287 -11.92 25.04 -9.17
N ASP A 288 -12.22 26.16 -8.51
CA ASP A 288 -11.73 27.49 -8.90
C ASP A 288 -10.26 27.66 -8.45
N CYS A 289 -9.32 27.04 -9.18
CA CYS A 289 -7.89 27.09 -8.94
C CYS A 289 -7.14 27.67 -10.14
N GLN A 290 -6.11 28.47 -9.85
CA GLN A 290 -5.21 28.99 -10.88
C GLN A 290 -4.00 28.07 -11.04
N ILE A 291 -3.77 27.60 -12.26
CA ILE A 291 -2.62 26.75 -12.59
C ILE A 291 -1.41 27.63 -12.91
N VAL A 292 -0.30 27.36 -12.26
CA VAL A 292 0.99 28.04 -12.45
C VAL A 292 2.01 27.01 -12.94
N PRO A 293 2.56 27.13 -14.14
CA PRO A 293 3.53 26.16 -14.65
C PRO A 293 4.88 26.29 -13.95
N PHE A 294 5.59 25.16 -13.83
CA PHE A 294 7.00 25.10 -13.45
C PHE A 294 7.72 23.96 -14.16
N GLU A 295 9.03 24.00 -14.16
CA GLU A 295 9.86 23.00 -14.80
C GLU A 295 10.83 22.38 -13.80
N VAL A 296 11.01 21.05 -13.88
CA VAL A 296 12.12 20.30 -13.29
C VAL A 296 12.51 19.18 -14.23
N GLU A 297 13.78 18.79 -14.21
CA GLU A 297 14.24 17.65 -14.99
C GLU A 297 13.60 16.37 -14.47
N VAL A 298 12.86 15.67 -15.34
CA VAL A 298 12.16 14.41 -15.04
C VAL A 298 13.09 13.25 -15.32
N GLU A 299 13.90 12.90 -14.33
CA GLU A 299 14.85 11.79 -14.38
C GLU A 299 14.40 10.58 -13.54
N GLU A 300 15.12 9.47 -13.62
CA GLU A 300 14.85 8.32 -12.77
C GLU A 300 15.25 8.60 -11.32
N THR A 301 14.27 8.69 -10.44
CA THR A 301 14.49 8.93 -9.01
C THR A 301 15.19 7.75 -8.34
N SER A 302 16.31 7.98 -7.67
CA SER A 302 16.96 6.99 -6.82
C SER A 302 16.09 6.73 -5.59
N LEU A 303 15.54 5.50 -5.49
CA LEU A 303 14.64 5.14 -4.40
C LEU A 303 15.41 4.79 -3.14
N THR A 304 15.06 5.39 -2.01
CA THR A 304 15.46 4.98 -0.65
C THR A 304 14.31 4.32 0.09
N ARG A 305 13.09 4.50 -0.40
CA ARG A 305 11.85 3.92 0.10
C ARG A 305 11.93 2.39 0.17
N LYS A 306 11.45 1.83 1.26
CA LYS A 306 11.36 0.38 1.47
C LYS A 306 9.99 -0.12 1.04
N PHE A 307 9.98 -1.23 0.31
CA PHE A 307 8.77 -1.96 -0.04
C PHE A 307 8.74 -3.27 0.76
N ALA A 308 7.58 -3.62 1.31
CA ALA A 308 7.46 -4.86 2.07
C ALA A 308 7.57 -6.07 1.13
N PRO A 309 8.46 -7.04 1.39
CA PRO A 309 8.57 -8.26 0.57
C PRO A 309 7.30 -9.12 0.68
N TYR A 310 6.59 -9.03 1.78
CA TYR A 310 5.31 -9.70 2.03
C TYR A 310 4.20 -8.65 2.22
N PRO A 311 3.68 -8.04 1.11
CA PRO A 311 2.79 -6.87 1.23
C PRO A 311 1.44 -7.18 1.85
N PHE A 312 1.05 -8.46 1.92
CA PHE A 312 -0.17 -8.92 2.59
C PHE A 312 0.02 -9.19 4.10
N VAL A 313 1.27 -9.21 4.58
CA VAL A 313 1.60 -9.58 5.97
C VAL A 313 2.24 -8.40 6.68
N PRO A 314 1.66 -7.90 7.79
CA PRO A 314 2.30 -6.85 8.57
C PRO A 314 3.66 -7.28 9.12
N SER A 315 4.62 -6.35 9.11
CA SER A 315 5.97 -6.59 9.63
C SER A 315 6.01 -6.62 11.16
N VAL A 316 5.13 -5.86 11.83
CA VAL A 316 5.03 -5.78 13.30
C VAL A 316 4.20 -6.95 13.80
N LYS A 317 4.71 -7.66 14.82
CA LYS A 317 4.08 -8.89 15.33
C LYS A 317 2.67 -8.64 15.86
N GLU A 318 2.50 -7.61 16.68
CA GLU A 318 1.22 -7.25 17.30
C GLU A 318 0.15 -6.92 16.26
N GLU A 319 0.50 -6.15 15.23
CA GLU A 319 -0.40 -5.86 14.11
C GLU A 319 -0.72 -7.10 13.30
N ARG A 320 0.26 -7.97 13.08
CA ARG A 320 0.09 -9.23 12.36
C ARG A 320 -0.86 -10.15 13.11
N ASP A 321 -0.70 -10.29 14.43
CA ASP A 321 -1.53 -11.16 15.25
C ASP A 321 -2.99 -10.65 15.28
N MET A 322 -3.22 -9.34 15.43
CA MET A 322 -4.56 -8.75 15.31
C MET A 322 -5.18 -9.02 13.93
N ARG A 323 -4.42 -8.85 12.84
CA ARG A 323 -4.92 -9.12 11.49
C ARG A 323 -5.19 -10.60 11.24
N CYS A 324 -4.38 -11.50 11.77
CA CYS A 324 -4.64 -12.94 11.68
C CYS A 324 -5.97 -13.29 12.33
N GLU A 325 -6.22 -12.77 13.53
CA GLU A 325 -7.49 -12.96 14.23
C GLU A 325 -8.68 -12.39 13.45
N GLU A 326 -8.54 -11.19 12.91
CA GLU A 326 -9.57 -10.54 12.08
C GLU A 326 -9.88 -11.36 10.82
N ILE A 327 -8.87 -11.84 10.12
CA ILE A 327 -9.00 -12.65 8.90
C ILE A 327 -9.74 -13.95 9.20
N LEU A 328 -9.33 -14.68 10.23
CA LEU A 328 -10.00 -15.92 10.65
C LEU A 328 -11.46 -15.68 11.02
N ASN A 329 -11.77 -14.55 11.67
CA ASN A 329 -13.14 -14.16 11.97
C ASN A 329 -13.95 -13.85 10.71
N ILE A 330 -13.39 -13.10 9.76
CA ILE A 330 -14.06 -12.79 8.47
C ILE A 330 -14.37 -14.08 7.71
N GLN A 331 -13.39 -15.00 7.61
CA GLN A 331 -13.57 -16.29 6.96
C GLN A 331 -14.67 -17.12 7.64
N ALA A 332 -14.61 -17.25 8.97
CA ALA A 332 -15.57 -18.02 9.75
C ALA A 332 -16.99 -17.43 9.69
N MET A 333 -17.14 -16.11 9.76
CA MET A 333 -18.44 -15.44 9.64
C MET A 333 -19.05 -15.59 8.25
N GLY A 334 -18.22 -15.56 7.18
CA GLY A 334 -18.69 -15.84 5.82
C GLY A 334 -19.24 -17.26 5.70
N LEU A 335 -18.51 -18.26 6.17
CA LEU A 335 -18.93 -19.66 6.16
C LEU A 335 -20.17 -19.87 7.05
N LYS A 336 -20.21 -19.31 8.26
CA LYS A 336 -21.37 -19.32 9.16
C LYS A 336 -22.62 -18.79 8.48
N LYS A 337 -22.54 -17.65 7.78
CA LYS A 337 -23.69 -17.10 7.08
C LYS A 337 -24.20 -18.03 5.98
N ARG A 338 -23.30 -18.64 5.20
CA ARG A 338 -23.65 -19.60 4.14
C ARG A 338 -24.36 -20.82 4.72
N MET A 339 -23.76 -21.46 5.75
CA MET A 339 -24.33 -22.64 6.41
C MET A 339 -25.71 -22.35 7.04
N SER A 340 -25.82 -21.21 7.74
CA SER A 340 -27.09 -20.78 8.35
C SER A 340 -28.20 -20.54 7.31
N HIS A 341 -27.83 -19.94 6.15
CA HIS A 341 -28.78 -19.64 5.09
C HIS A 341 -29.41 -20.89 4.47
N ILE A 342 -28.61 -21.94 4.28
CA ILE A 342 -29.07 -23.22 3.73
C ILE A 342 -29.49 -24.22 4.80
N HIS A 343 -29.55 -23.81 6.06
CA HIS A 343 -29.86 -24.65 7.22
C HIS A 343 -28.99 -25.91 7.34
N CYS A 344 -27.73 -25.83 6.89
CA CYS A 344 -26.77 -26.93 6.90
C CYS A 344 -26.04 -26.99 8.25
N GLN A 345 -25.93 -28.17 8.83
CA GLN A 345 -25.26 -28.42 10.11
C GLN A 345 -23.98 -29.25 9.96
N LYS A 346 -23.60 -29.60 8.73
CA LYS A 346 -22.40 -30.38 8.41
C LYS A 346 -21.53 -29.63 7.40
N ALA A 347 -20.23 -29.65 7.57
CA ALA A 347 -19.28 -29.16 6.59
C ALA A 347 -18.36 -30.31 6.17
N MET A 348 -18.04 -30.38 4.88
CA MET A 348 -17.12 -31.36 4.33
C MET A 348 -15.90 -30.67 3.75
N VAL A 349 -14.72 -31.25 3.93
CA VAL A 349 -13.45 -30.75 3.37
C VAL A 349 -12.55 -31.90 2.97
N GLY A 350 -11.91 -31.79 1.80
CA GLY A 350 -10.82 -32.66 1.41
C GLY A 350 -9.56 -32.32 2.19
N LEU A 351 -9.06 -33.23 3.00
CA LEU A 351 -7.91 -33.03 3.88
C LEU A 351 -6.68 -33.75 3.33
N SER A 352 -5.78 -33.03 2.69
CA SER A 352 -4.51 -33.55 2.16
C SER A 352 -3.39 -33.61 3.19
N GLY A 353 -3.51 -32.85 4.30
CA GLY A 353 -2.42 -32.62 5.27
C GLY A 353 -1.48 -31.48 4.86
N GLY A 354 -1.79 -30.74 3.78
CA GLY A 354 -1.10 -29.53 3.36
C GLY A 354 -1.69 -28.26 3.98
N LEU A 355 -0.99 -27.11 3.81
CA LEU A 355 -1.32 -25.82 4.43
C LEU A 355 -2.74 -25.32 4.14
N ASP A 356 -3.19 -25.42 2.88
CA ASP A 356 -4.46 -24.83 2.44
C ASP A 356 -5.66 -25.59 3.01
N SER A 357 -5.61 -26.91 2.97
CA SER A 357 -6.63 -27.75 3.58
C SER A 357 -6.63 -27.64 5.12
N THR A 358 -5.46 -27.43 5.71
CA THR A 358 -5.33 -27.14 7.14
C THR A 358 -6.02 -25.83 7.50
N LEU A 359 -5.72 -24.73 6.82
CA LEU A 359 -6.38 -23.44 7.07
C LEU A 359 -7.90 -23.55 6.91
N ALA A 360 -8.36 -24.21 5.84
CA ALA A 360 -9.81 -24.42 5.63
C ALA A 360 -10.45 -25.17 6.79
N LEU A 361 -9.80 -26.21 7.31
CA LEU A 361 -10.31 -26.96 8.45
C LEU A 361 -10.32 -26.14 9.75
N LEU A 362 -9.29 -25.31 10.00
CA LEU A 362 -9.26 -24.38 11.14
C LEU A 362 -10.41 -23.37 11.08
N VAL A 363 -10.71 -22.83 9.89
CA VAL A 363 -11.85 -21.92 9.65
C VAL A 363 -13.19 -22.64 9.90
N ILE A 364 -13.32 -23.89 9.44
CA ILE A 364 -14.51 -24.71 9.70
C ILE A 364 -14.69 -24.94 11.20
N ALA A 365 -13.64 -25.38 11.92
CA ALA A 365 -13.68 -25.59 13.36
C ALA A 365 -14.13 -24.34 14.12
N ARG A 366 -13.56 -23.17 13.78
CA ARG A 366 -13.97 -21.88 14.35
C ARG A 366 -15.43 -21.55 14.02
N THR A 367 -15.88 -21.82 12.81
CA THR A 367 -17.28 -21.62 12.39
C THR A 367 -18.23 -22.47 13.23
N PHE A 368 -17.87 -23.73 13.48
CA PHE A 368 -18.66 -24.66 14.30
C PHE A 368 -18.75 -24.19 15.75
N GLN A 369 -17.66 -23.71 16.33
CA GLN A 369 -17.67 -23.06 17.65
C GLN A 369 -18.63 -21.88 17.69
N LEU A 370 -18.59 -20.98 16.69
CA LEU A 370 -19.47 -19.82 16.58
C LEU A 370 -20.96 -20.18 16.37
N MET A 371 -21.24 -21.37 15.84
CA MET A 371 -22.62 -21.87 15.62
C MET A 371 -23.11 -22.78 16.75
N GLY A 372 -22.23 -23.17 17.68
CA GLY A 372 -22.56 -24.16 18.71
C GLY A 372 -22.84 -25.56 18.13
N LEU A 373 -22.22 -25.90 17.00
CA LEU A 373 -22.37 -27.19 16.34
C LEU A 373 -21.31 -28.18 16.88
N PRO A 374 -21.66 -29.49 16.97
CA PRO A 374 -20.70 -30.50 17.40
C PRO A 374 -19.61 -30.73 16.35
N SER A 375 -18.34 -30.86 16.79
CA SER A 375 -17.18 -31.01 15.89
C SER A 375 -17.20 -32.29 15.07
N GLU A 376 -17.86 -33.36 15.53
CA GLU A 376 -18.08 -34.58 14.74
C GLU A 376 -18.91 -34.36 13.46
N ASN A 377 -19.59 -33.24 13.34
CA ASN A 377 -20.28 -32.85 12.10
C ASN A 377 -19.34 -32.22 11.07
N ILE A 378 -18.09 -31.98 11.41
CA ILE A 378 -17.02 -31.66 10.48
C ILE A 378 -16.55 -32.96 9.82
N ARG A 379 -16.75 -33.07 8.50
CA ARG A 379 -16.42 -34.26 7.71
C ARG A 379 -15.11 -34.04 6.96
N CYS A 380 -14.03 -34.60 7.44
CA CYS A 380 -12.73 -34.59 6.76
C CYS A 380 -12.60 -35.85 5.89
N ILE A 381 -12.32 -35.68 4.62
CA ILE A 381 -12.11 -36.78 3.69
C ILE A 381 -10.65 -36.76 3.23
N THR A 382 -9.91 -37.84 3.57
CA THR A 382 -8.56 -38.03 2.99
C THR A 382 -8.64 -39.04 1.85
N MET A 383 -7.98 -38.74 0.73
CA MET A 383 -8.07 -39.54 -0.48
C MET A 383 -6.67 -39.87 -1.00
N PRO A 384 -5.99 -40.85 -0.38
CA PRO A 384 -4.66 -41.24 -0.82
C PRO A 384 -4.68 -41.76 -2.28
N CYS A 385 -3.72 -41.26 -3.07
CA CYS A 385 -3.47 -41.68 -4.44
C CYS A 385 -1.97 -41.88 -4.67
N PHE A 386 -1.50 -41.78 -5.91
CA PHE A 386 -0.12 -42.12 -6.28
C PHE A 386 0.94 -41.20 -5.64
N GLY A 387 0.61 -39.92 -5.39
CA GLY A 387 1.54 -38.91 -4.86
C GLY A 387 1.49 -38.68 -3.36
N THR A 388 0.58 -39.30 -2.62
CA THR A 388 0.40 -39.08 -1.19
C THR A 388 1.59 -39.64 -0.40
N THR A 389 2.17 -38.82 0.50
CA THR A 389 3.28 -39.24 1.38
C THR A 389 2.77 -39.66 2.76
N ASP A 390 3.54 -40.50 3.47
CA ASP A 390 3.18 -40.93 4.82
C ASP A 390 3.09 -39.75 5.79
N ARG A 391 3.95 -38.74 5.65
CA ARG A 391 3.97 -37.54 6.52
C ARG A 391 2.68 -36.73 6.41
N THR A 392 2.28 -36.39 5.18
CA THR A 392 1.06 -35.59 4.95
C THR A 392 -0.20 -36.35 5.36
N TYR A 393 -0.24 -37.65 5.10
CA TYR A 393 -1.32 -38.55 5.59
C TYR A 393 -1.42 -38.54 7.11
N GLN A 394 -0.29 -38.73 7.84
CA GLN A 394 -0.27 -38.70 9.28
C GLN A 394 -0.69 -37.34 9.86
N ASN A 395 -0.28 -36.24 9.19
CA ASN A 395 -0.70 -34.89 9.56
C ASN A 395 -2.22 -34.72 9.42
N ALA A 396 -2.82 -35.19 8.33
CA ALA A 396 -4.27 -35.15 8.14
C ALA A 396 -5.00 -35.92 9.25
N CYS A 397 -4.53 -37.13 9.61
CA CYS A 397 -5.12 -37.95 10.68
C CYS A 397 -5.05 -37.25 12.04
N LYS A 398 -3.87 -36.78 12.45
CA LYS A 398 -3.67 -36.12 13.74
C LYS A 398 -4.44 -34.81 13.84
N LEU A 399 -4.41 -33.97 12.78
CA LEU A 399 -5.11 -32.69 12.77
C LEU A 399 -6.62 -32.87 12.93
N SER A 400 -7.23 -33.82 12.21
CA SER A 400 -8.67 -34.11 12.37
C SER A 400 -9.00 -34.61 13.77
N GLN A 401 -8.16 -35.46 14.35
CA GLN A 401 -8.31 -35.97 15.73
C GLN A 401 -8.24 -34.85 16.76
N CYS A 402 -7.23 -33.97 16.69
CA CYS A 402 -7.08 -32.83 17.61
C CYS A 402 -8.29 -31.89 17.57
N LEU A 403 -8.91 -31.70 16.40
CA LEU A 403 -10.08 -30.83 16.23
C LEU A 403 -11.42 -31.55 16.48
N GLY A 404 -11.40 -32.85 16.83
CA GLY A 404 -12.60 -33.65 17.06
C GLY A 404 -13.46 -33.86 15.79
N ALA A 405 -12.88 -33.70 14.61
CA ALA A 405 -13.54 -33.87 13.33
C ALA A 405 -13.59 -35.34 12.91
N ALA A 406 -14.66 -35.77 12.24
CA ALA A 406 -14.79 -37.11 11.71
C ALA A 406 -13.96 -37.27 10.44
N LEU A 407 -12.97 -38.19 10.47
CA LEU A 407 -12.13 -38.50 9.31
C LEU A 407 -12.62 -39.78 8.61
N THR A 408 -12.76 -39.69 7.28
CA THR A 408 -13.03 -40.85 6.42
C THR A 408 -11.92 -40.96 5.36
N GLU A 409 -11.39 -42.15 5.17
CA GLU A 409 -10.45 -42.43 4.10
C GLU A 409 -11.16 -43.06 2.91
N VAL A 410 -10.87 -42.55 1.70
CA VAL A 410 -11.34 -43.08 0.41
C VAL A 410 -10.14 -43.28 -0.49
N ASN A 411 -9.77 -44.53 -0.74
CA ASN A 411 -8.69 -44.85 -1.68
C ASN A 411 -9.18 -44.77 -3.10
N ILE A 412 -8.66 -43.80 -3.85
CA ILE A 412 -9.11 -43.48 -5.22
C ILE A 412 -8.28 -44.15 -6.32
N LYS A 413 -7.23 -44.92 -5.98
CA LYS A 413 -6.30 -45.48 -6.96
C LYS A 413 -6.99 -46.37 -8.01
N GLU A 414 -7.92 -47.22 -7.58
CA GLU A 414 -8.63 -48.10 -8.50
C GLU A 414 -9.57 -47.35 -9.44
N ALA A 415 -10.30 -46.36 -8.94
CA ALA A 415 -11.19 -45.51 -9.73
C ALA A 415 -10.40 -44.74 -10.81
N VAL A 416 -9.27 -44.12 -10.42
CA VAL A 416 -8.39 -43.40 -11.36
C VAL A 416 -7.80 -44.37 -12.43
N ASN A 417 -7.38 -45.59 -12.03
CA ASN A 417 -6.89 -46.60 -12.98
C ASN A 417 -7.96 -47.08 -13.96
N ILE A 418 -9.21 -47.22 -13.51
CA ILE A 418 -10.35 -47.53 -14.39
C ILE A 418 -10.54 -46.36 -15.36
N HIS A 419 -10.54 -45.14 -14.87
CA HIS A 419 -10.69 -43.94 -15.70
C HIS A 419 -9.58 -43.82 -16.76
N PHE A 420 -8.31 -44.09 -16.43
CA PHE A 420 -7.20 -44.11 -17.39
C PHE A 420 -7.46 -45.13 -18.51
N ARG A 421 -7.91 -46.33 -18.19
CA ARG A 421 -8.27 -47.36 -19.18
C ARG A 421 -9.42 -46.91 -20.08
N ASP A 422 -10.45 -46.31 -19.52
CA ASP A 422 -11.63 -45.87 -20.27
C ASP A 422 -11.32 -44.79 -21.29
N ILE A 423 -10.38 -43.88 -20.96
CA ILE A 423 -9.94 -42.80 -21.87
C ILE A 423 -8.73 -43.19 -22.73
N GLY A 424 -8.17 -44.39 -22.56
CA GLY A 424 -6.99 -44.87 -23.31
C GLY A 424 -5.68 -44.17 -22.92
N HIS A 425 -5.58 -43.66 -21.69
CA HIS A 425 -4.34 -43.04 -21.20
C HIS A 425 -3.39 -44.10 -20.60
N ASP A 426 -2.10 -43.99 -20.95
CA ASP A 426 -1.05 -44.85 -20.41
C ASP A 426 -0.65 -44.32 -19.01
N ASP A 427 -0.85 -45.13 -17.98
CA ASP A 427 -0.57 -44.79 -16.59
C ASP A 427 0.92 -44.56 -16.28
N SER A 428 1.82 -44.99 -17.17
CA SER A 428 3.25 -44.69 -17.09
C SER A 428 3.61 -43.26 -17.55
N VAL A 429 2.69 -42.57 -18.26
CA VAL A 429 2.88 -41.20 -18.73
C VAL A 429 2.35 -40.21 -17.72
N HIS A 430 3.25 -39.59 -16.96
CA HIS A 430 2.94 -38.64 -15.90
C HIS A 430 2.79 -37.21 -16.44
N ASP A 431 1.79 -37.00 -17.30
CA ASP A 431 1.46 -35.72 -17.92
C ASP A 431 0.32 -34.98 -17.18
N VAL A 432 -0.14 -33.86 -17.74
CA VAL A 432 -1.25 -33.07 -17.20
C VAL A 432 -2.56 -33.88 -17.10
N THR A 433 -2.77 -34.90 -17.95
CA THR A 433 -3.93 -35.79 -17.91
C THR A 433 -3.87 -36.66 -16.64
N TYR A 434 -2.69 -37.25 -16.38
CA TYR A 434 -2.44 -38.04 -15.19
C TYR A 434 -2.74 -37.27 -13.90
N GLU A 435 -2.28 -36.02 -13.82
CA GLU A 435 -2.53 -35.16 -12.65
C GLU A 435 -4.02 -34.76 -12.52
N ASN A 436 -4.60 -34.29 -13.63
CA ASN A 436 -5.97 -33.77 -13.64
C ASN A 436 -7.03 -34.84 -13.34
N CYS A 437 -6.82 -36.10 -13.79
CA CYS A 437 -7.74 -37.19 -13.49
C CYS A 437 -7.83 -37.45 -11.99
N GLN A 438 -6.72 -37.44 -11.26
CA GLN A 438 -6.70 -37.60 -9.80
C GLN A 438 -7.42 -36.43 -9.09
N ALA A 439 -7.17 -35.19 -9.53
CA ALA A 439 -7.79 -34.02 -8.92
C ALA A 439 -9.32 -33.99 -9.14
N ARG A 440 -9.80 -34.37 -10.34
CA ARG A 440 -11.24 -34.45 -10.62
C ARG A 440 -11.92 -35.58 -9.88
N GLU A 441 -11.28 -36.74 -9.77
CA GLU A 441 -11.82 -37.86 -8.98
C GLU A 441 -12.03 -37.47 -7.51
N ARG A 442 -11.05 -36.80 -6.91
CA ARG A 442 -11.19 -36.25 -5.54
C ARG A 442 -12.38 -35.32 -5.43
N THR A 443 -12.55 -34.40 -6.35
CA THR A 443 -13.65 -33.44 -6.34
C THR A 443 -15.01 -34.10 -6.52
N GLN A 444 -15.11 -35.07 -7.45
CA GLN A 444 -16.35 -35.84 -7.66
C GLN A 444 -16.78 -36.55 -6.38
N ILE A 445 -15.89 -37.27 -5.75
CA ILE A 445 -16.17 -37.98 -4.49
C ILE A 445 -16.62 -37.01 -3.39
N LEU A 446 -15.92 -35.89 -3.22
CA LEU A 446 -16.28 -34.88 -2.22
C LEU A 446 -17.68 -34.30 -2.45
N MET A 447 -18.03 -33.99 -3.72
CA MET A 447 -19.36 -33.46 -4.08
C MET A 447 -20.47 -34.50 -3.82
N ASP A 448 -20.24 -35.75 -4.21
CA ASP A 448 -21.23 -36.81 -4.07
C ASP A 448 -21.42 -37.20 -2.59
N MET A 449 -20.34 -37.29 -1.80
CA MET A 449 -20.45 -37.51 -0.36
C MET A 449 -21.11 -36.33 0.37
N ALA A 450 -20.82 -35.09 -0.05
CA ALA A 450 -21.51 -33.92 0.49
C ALA A 450 -23.02 -33.96 0.24
N ASN A 451 -23.44 -34.38 -0.97
CA ASN A 451 -24.86 -34.58 -1.29
C ASN A 451 -25.47 -35.71 -0.43
N GLN A 452 -24.79 -36.83 -0.32
CA GLN A 452 -25.25 -37.97 0.46
C GLN A 452 -25.46 -37.65 1.95
N GLU A 453 -24.56 -36.85 2.55
CA GLU A 453 -24.62 -36.47 3.95
C GLU A 453 -25.39 -35.18 4.23
N GLY A 454 -25.81 -34.45 3.23
CA GLY A 454 -26.40 -33.12 3.38
C GLY A 454 -25.40 -32.10 3.95
N ALA A 455 -24.15 -32.19 3.53
CA ALA A 455 -23.06 -31.32 3.98
C ALA A 455 -22.73 -30.22 2.95
N LEU A 456 -22.14 -29.12 3.42
CA LEU A 456 -21.57 -28.09 2.55
C LEU A 456 -20.09 -28.42 2.27
N LEU A 457 -19.71 -28.58 1.00
CA LEU A 457 -18.31 -28.76 0.62
C LEU A 457 -17.56 -27.44 0.65
N VAL A 458 -16.53 -27.36 1.49
CA VAL A 458 -15.66 -26.18 1.67
C VAL A 458 -14.40 -26.34 0.82
N GLY A 459 -14.13 -25.31 -0.01
CA GLY A 459 -12.95 -25.25 -0.88
C GLY A 459 -11.71 -24.77 -0.11
N THR A 460 -10.56 -25.27 -0.54
CA THR A 460 -9.27 -25.04 0.09
C THR A 460 -8.35 -24.12 -0.72
N GLY A 461 -8.61 -23.90 -2.01
CA GLY A 461 -7.77 -23.11 -2.91
C GLY A 461 -7.57 -21.67 -2.44
N ASP A 462 -6.34 -21.19 -2.48
CA ASP A 462 -5.93 -19.87 -2.05
C ASP A 462 -5.84 -18.83 -3.18
N LEU A 463 -5.61 -17.56 -2.82
CA LEU A 463 -5.54 -16.45 -3.76
C LEU A 463 -4.39 -16.59 -4.77
N SER A 464 -3.22 -17.08 -4.34
CA SER A 464 -2.03 -17.20 -5.19
C SER A 464 -2.19 -18.30 -6.23
N GLU A 465 -2.78 -19.43 -5.85
CA GLU A 465 -3.15 -20.51 -6.78
C GLU A 465 -4.16 -20.04 -7.81
N LEU A 466 -5.16 -19.28 -7.37
CA LEU A 466 -6.16 -18.68 -8.27
C LEU A 466 -5.53 -17.65 -9.22
N ALA A 467 -4.57 -16.86 -8.77
CA ALA A 467 -3.85 -15.89 -9.61
C ALA A 467 -3.08 -16.57 -10.73
N LEU A 468 -2.34 -17.63 -10.40
CA LEU A 468 -1.52 -18.40 -11.35
C LEU A 468 -2.33 -19.43 -12.14
N GLY A 469 -3.60 -19.66 -11.77
CA GLY A 469 -4.40 -20.77 -12.31
C GLY A 469 -3.79 -22.12 -11.99
N TRP A 470 -3.10 -22.24 -10.86
CA TRP A 470 -2.47 -23.48 -10.39
C TRP A 470 -3.49 -24.34 -9.66
N ALA A 471 -4.47 -24.80 -10.40
CA ALA A 471 -5.54 -25.68 -9.97
C ALA A 471 -6.12 -26.40 -11.20
N THR A 472 -6.61 -27.60 -11.02
CA THR A 472 -7.28 -28.35 -12.09
C THR A 472 -8.68 -27.80 -12.33
N TYR A 473 -8.95 -27.33 -13.56
CA TYR A 473 -10.29 -26.89 -13.95
C TYR A 473 -11.33 -27.99 -13.73
N ASN A 474 -12.43 -27.63 -13.07
CA ASN A 474 -13.47 -28.57 -12.65
C ASN A 474 -12.94 -29.71 -11.76
N GLY A 475 -11.88 -29.43 -11.01
CA GLY A 475 -11.29 -30.31 -10.00
C GLY A 475 -11.18 -29.54 -8.68
N ASP A 476 -9.99 -29.47 -8.13
CA ASP A 476 -9.69 -28.83 -6.85
C ASP A 476 -10.02 -27.32 -6.78
N HIS A 477 -10.17 -26.63 -7.93
CA HIS A 477 -10.62 -25.23 -7.94
C HIS A 477 -12.12 -25.07 -7.64
N MET A 478 -12.91 -26.17 -7.65
CA MET A 478 -14.37 -26.13 -7.44
C MET A 478 -14.76 -26.57 -6.03
N SER A 479 -15.75 -25.89 -5.49
CA SER A 479 -16.37 -26.19 -4.20
C SER A 479 -17.74 -25.50 -4.09
N MET A 480 -18.45 -25.72 -2.98
CA MET A 480 -19.69 -25.00 -2.71
C MET A 480 -19.45 -23.65 -2.03
N TYR A 481 -18.29 -23.48 -1.36
CA TYR A 481 -17.86 -22.20 -0.75
C TYR A 481 -16.33 -22.22 -0.51
N GLY A 482 -15.61 -21.23 -1.05
CA GLY A 482 -14.14 -21.15 -0.98
C GLY A 482 -13.67 -20.22 0.15
N VAL A 483 -13.34 -20.76 1.32
CA VAL A 483 -12.97 -19.93 2.49
C VAL A 483 -11.62 -19.23 2.35
N ASN A 484 -10.68 -19.79 1.58
CA ASN A 484 -9.33 -19.26 1.40
C ASN A 484 -9.15 -18.42 0.12
N ALA A 485 -10.20 -18.27 -0.71
CA ALA A 485 -10.11 -17.69 -2.05
C ALA A 485 -9.52 -16.25 -2.12
N SER A 486 -9.47 -15.54 -1.01
CA SER A 486 -8.88 -14.19 -0.88
C SER A 486 -7.66 -14.14 0.05
N VAL A 487 -7.10 -15.29 0.44
CA VAL A 487 -5.91 -15.39 1.30
C VAL A 487 -4.72 -15.81 0.44
N PRO A 488 -3.66 -14.99 0.27
CA PRO A 488 -2.48 -15.37 -0.50
C PRO A 488 -1.63 -16.42 0.25
N LYS A 489 -0.88 -17.23 -0.49
CA LYS A 489 -0.06 -18.34 0.05
C LYS A 489 0.89 -17.90 1.16
N THR A 490 1.52 -16.73 1.00
CA THR A 490 2.39 -16.17 2.03
C THR A 490 1.66 -15.89 3.34
N LEU A 491 0.40 -15.44 3.27
CA LEU A 491 -0.43 -15.18 4.45
C LEU A 491 -1.00 -16.46 5.06
N VAL A 492 -1.30 -17.52 4.26
CA VAL A 492 -1.75 -18.81 4.76
C VAL A 492 -0.78 -19.37 5.82
N ARG A 493 0.54 -19.32 5.55
CA ARG A 493 1.56 -19.76 6.51
C ARG A 493 1.50 -19.00 7.83
N HIS A 494 1.27 -17.69 7.78
CA HIS A 494 1.17 -16.85 8.98
C HIS A 494 -0.12 -17.12 9.78
N LEU A 495 -1.23 -17.39 9.11
CA LEU A 495 -2.49 -17.74 9.77
C LEU A 495 -2.40 -19.09 10.51
N VAL A 496 -1.82 -20.11 9.86
CA VAL A 496 -1.60 -21.42 10.48
C VAL A 496 -0.61 -21.30 11.65
N ARG A 497 0.46 -20.49 11.50
CA ARG A 497 1.41 -20.22 12.59
C ARG A 497 0.75 -19.50 13.77
N TYR A 498 -0.03 -18.45 13.48
CA TYR A 498 -0.79 -17.73 14.51
C TYR A 498 -1.73 -18.66 15.28
N TYR A 499 -2.42 -19.56 14.56
CA TYR A 499 -3.31 -20.55 15.21
C TYR A 499 -2.52 -21.52 16.09
N ALA A 500 -1.37 -22.01 15.63
CA ALA A 500 -0.49 -22.87 16.43
C ALA A 500 -0.03 -22.17 17.73
N ASP A 501 0.41 -20.90 17.61
CA ASP A 501 0.91 -20.10 18.74
C ASP A 501 -0.21 -19.75 19.76
N THR A 502 -1.50 -19.84 19.38
CA THR A 502 -2.65 -19.35 20.19
C THR A 502 -3.67 -20.42 20.57
N CYS A 503 -3.61 -21.63 20.01
CA CYS A 503 -4.63 -22.67 20.23
C CYS A 503 -4.66 -23.21 21.67
N GLY A 504 -3.56 -23.14 22.42
CA GLY A 504 -3.46 -23.57 23.80
C GLY A 504 -3.44 -25.12 24.00
N GLU A 505 -3.41 -25.87 22.89
CA GLU A 505 -3.40 -27.35 22.88
C GLU A 505 -2.09 -27.86 22.27
N LYS A 506 -1.24 -28.47 23.09
CA LYS A 506 0.13 -28.85 22.69
C LYS A 506 0.17 -29.80 21.49
N GLU A 507 -0.71 -30.79 21.45
CA GLU A 507 -0.75 -31.77 20.36
C GLU A 507 -1.15 -31.11 19.04
N LEU A 508 -2.10 -30.16 19.06
CA LEU A 508 -2.51 -29.39 17.90
C LEU A 508 -1.38 -28.47 17.45
N GLU A 509 -0.71 -27.78 18.38
CA GLU A 509 0.47 -26.94 18.06
C GLU A 509 1.55 -27.76 17.33
N GLU A 510 1.94 -28.92 17.85
CA GLU A 510 2.97 -29.80 17.28
C GLU A 510 2.61 -30.23 15.84
N VAL A 511 1.36 -30.60 15.59
CA VAL A 511 0.89 -30.98 14.24
C VAL A 511 0.91 -29.80 13.28
N LEU A 512 0.45 -28.62 13.71
CA LEU A 512 0.45 -27.41 12.87
C LEU A 512 1.87 -26.97 12.53
N LEU A 513 2.82 -27.09 13.46
CA LEU A 513 4.23 -26.81 13.22
C LEU A 513 4.86 -27.78 12.22
N ASP A 514 4.51 -29.10 12.30
CA ASP A 514 4.99 -30.09 11.33
C ASP A 514 4.43 -29.83 9.91
N ILE A 515 3.17 -29.41 9.81
CA ILE A 515 2.56 -29.01 8.54
C ILE A 515 3.28 -27.78 7.95
N LEU A 516 3.62 -26.78 8.78
CA LEU A 516 4.36 -25.60 8.36
C LEU A 516 5.76 -25.91 7.83
N ASP A 517 6.39 -26.96 8.36
CA ASP A 517 7.73 -27.44 7.96
C ASP A 517 7.69 -28.39 6.73
N THR A 518 6.49 -28.76 6.27
CA THR A 518 6.32 -29.62 5.10
C THR A 518 6.39 -28.78 3.81
N PRO A 519 7.20 -29.18 2.81
CA PRO A 519 7.26 -28.48 1.53
C PRO A 519 5.91 -28.49 0.78
N VAL A 520 5.57 -27.38 0.13
CA VAL A 520 4.35 -27.27 -0.67
C VAL A 520 4.47 -28.14 -1.94
N SER A 521 3.53 -29.08 -2.12
CA SER A 521 3.47 -29.97 -3.25
C SER A 521 2.03 -30.31 -3.63
N PRO A 522 1.69 -30.46 -4.91
CA PRO A 522 0.36 -30.92 -5.33
C PRO A 522 0.10 -32.40 -5.04
N GLU A 523 1.13 -33.18 -4.67
CA GLU A 523 1.05 -34.62 -4.36
C GLU A 523 0.31 -35.48 -5.39
N LEU A 524 0.51 -35.15 -6.67
CA LEU A 524 -0.12 -35.84 -7.80
C LEU A 524 0.83 -36.83 -8.47
N LEU A 525 2.15 -36.60 -8.38
CA LEU A 525 3.17 -37.48 -8.93
C LEU A 525 3.70 -38.44 -7.87
N PRO A 526 4.03 -39.71 -8.25
CA PRO A 526 4.62 -40.68 -7.33
C PRO A 526 5.90 -40.15 -6.67
N PRO A 527 6.10 -40.34 -5.34
CA PRO A 527 7.29 -39.91 -4.64
C PRO A 527 8.53 -40.66 -5.18
N LYS A 528 9.68 -39.95 -5.27
CA LYS A 528 10.98 -40.57 -5.55
C LYS A 528 11.72 -40.81 -4.24
N ASP A 529 12.11 -42.05 -3.99
CA ASP A 529 12.82 -42.45 -2.75
C ASP A 529 12.11 -41.99 -1.46
N GLY A 530 10.77 -42.06 -1.40
CA GLY A 530 9.96 -41.64 -0.26
C GLY A 530 9.91 -40.13 -0.03
N LYS A 531 10.48 -39.32 -0.94
CA LYS A 531 10.46 -37.85 -0.88
C LYS A 531 9.52 -37.28 -1.95
N ILE A 532 8.99 -36.09 -1.66
CA ILE A 532 8.16 -35.32 -2.61
C ILE A 532 8.92 -35.14 -3.93
N ALA A 533 8.37 -35.69 -5.02
CA ALA A 533 8.99 -35.68 -6.35
C ALA A 533 8.91 -34.31 -7.03
N GLN A 534 7.93 -33.48 -6.66
CA GLN A 534 7.62 -32.21 -7.32
C GLN A 534 7.32 -31.16 -6.28
N LYS A 535 8.16 -30.12 -6.22
CA LYS A 535 7.84 -28.91 -5.46
C LYS A 535 7.11 -27.94 -6.37
N THR A 536 6.00 -27.39 -5.91
CA THR A 536 5.21 -26.43 -6.67
C THR A 536 6.05 -25.23 -7.13
N GLU A 537 6.91 -24.71 -6.24
CA GLU A 537 7.74 -23.53 -6.54
C GLU A 537 8.82 -23.78 -7.61
N ASP A 538 9.24 -25.02 -7.84
CA ASP A 538 10.17 -25.34 -8.94
C ASP A 538 9.52 -25.16 -10.33
N LEU A 539 8.18 -25.27 -10.40
CA LEU A 539 7.41 -25.19 -11.64
C LEU A 539 6.78 -23.82 -11.87
N VAL A 540 6.22 -23.22 -10.85
CA VAL A 540 5.50 -21.95 -10.96
C VAL A 540 6.31 -20.78 -10.46
N GLY A 541 7.35 -21.00 -9.68
CA GLY A 541 8.18 -19.98 -9.03
C GLY A 541 7.82 -19.72 -7.56
N PRO A 542 8.66 -18.95 -6.85
CA PRO A 542 8.46 -18.60 -5.46
C PRO A 542 7.15 -17.82 -5.25
N TYR A 543 6.30 -18.29 -4.36
CA TYR A 543 5.03 -17.62 -4.06
C TYR A 543 5.20 -16.20 -3.51
N GLU A 544 6.30 -15.92 -2.81
CA GLU A 544 6.59 -14.57 -2.33
C GLU A 544 6.76 -13.55 -3.45
N LEU A 545 7.36 -13.94 -4.58
CA LEU A 545 7.46 -13.08 -5.76
C LEU A 545 6.07 -12.90 -6.40
N HIS A 546 5.29 -13.96 -6.54
CA HIS A 546 3.96 -13.90 -7.15
C HIS A 546 2.97 -13.08 -6.34
N ASP A 547 2.98 -13.22 -5.01
CA ASP A 547 2.14 -12.43 -4.11
C ASP A 547 2.54 -10.95 -4.14
N PHE A 548 3.85 -10.66 -4.23
CA PHE A 548 4.36 -9.32 -4.43
C PHE A 548 3.85 -8.72 -5.76
N TYR A 549 3.98 -9.44 -6.87
CA TYR A 549 3.52 -8.98 -8.19
C TYR A 549 2.00 -8.77 -8.20
N LEU A 550 1.25 -9.71 -7.64
CA LEU A 550 -0.20 -9.65 -7.55
C LEU A 550 -0.68 -8.42 -6.77
N TYR A 551 -0.03 -8.14 -5.64
CA TYR A 551 -0.36 -6.98 -4.82
C TYR A 551 -0.15 -5.66 -5.57
N TYR A 552 1.03 -5.46 -6.14
CA TYR A 552 1.35 -4.21 -6.82
C TYR A 552 0.59 -4.03 -8.12
N MET A 553 0.32 -5.11 -8.85
CA MET A 553 -0.51 -5.07 -10.06
C MET A 553 -1.97 -4.70 -9.74
N LEU A 554 -2.60 -5.37 -8.78
CA LEU A 554 -4.04 -5.19 -8.55
C LEU A 554 -4.37 -4.09 -7.52
N ARG A 555 -3.61 -4.02 -6.42
CA ARG A 555 -3.89 -3.03 -5.36
C ARG A 555 -3.34 -1.66 -5.72
N ALA A 556 -2.12 -1.60 -6.25
CA ALA A 556 -1.47 -0.34 -6.59
C ALA A 556 -1.64 0.08 -8.07
N GLY A 557 -1.96 -0.86 -8.97
CA GLY A 557 -2.10 -0.59 -10.40
C GLY A 557 -0.78 -0.34 -11.12
N PHE A 558 0.32 -0.86 -10.57
CA PHE A 558 1.64 -0.61 -11.15
C PHE A 558 1.83 -1.32 -12.49
N GLU A 559 2.52 -0.64 -13.39
CA GLU A 559 3.00 -1.17 -14.66
C GLU A 559 4.06 -2.27 -14.44
N PRO A 560 4.22 -3.21 -15.39
CA PRO A 560 5.15 -4.34 -15.25
C PRO A 560 6.61 -3.94 -14.98
N ASP A 561 7.11 -2.90 -15.64
CA ASP A 561 8.46 -2.35 -15.48
C ASP A 561 8.66 -1.71 -14.10
N LYS A 562 7.65 -1.03 -13.60
CA LYS A 562 7.63 -0.47 -12.24
C LYS A 562 7.64 -1.57 -11.18
N ILE A 563 6.84 -2.65 -11.38
CA ILE A 563 6.84 -3.83 -10.50
C ILE A 563 8.22 -4.48 -10.52
N TYR A 564 8.83 -4.65 -11.69
CA TYR A 564 10.18 -5.20 -11.81
C TYR A 564 11.21 -4.40 -11.01
N ARG A 565 11.22 -3.07 -11.18
CA ARG A 565 12.15 -2.16 -10.48
C ARG A 565 12.04 -2.27 -8.97
N ILE A 566 10.82 -2.20 -8.43
CA ILE A 566 10.61 -2.28 -6.97
C ILE A 566 10.88 -3.69 -6.44
N ALA A 567 10.62 -4.75 -7.22
CA ALA A 567 10.95 -6.12 -6.86
C ALA A 567 12.48 -6.34 -6.78
N CYS A 568 13.24 -5.86 -7.78
CA CYS A 568 14.70 -5.91 -7.76
C CYS A 568 15.30 -5.26 -6.50
N ARG A 569 14.73 -4.12 -6.10
CA ARG A 569 15.14 -3.44 -4.87
C ARG A 569 14.74 -4.20 -3.60
N THR A 570 13.50 -4.71 -3.57
CA THR A 570 12.94 -5.38 -2.38
C THR A 570 13.62 -6.69 -2.07
N PHE A 571 13.95 -7.45 -3.11
CA PHE A 571 14.54 -8.78 -3.02
C PHE A 571 16.05 -8.80 -3.29
N GLU A 572 16.71 -7.64 -3.21
CA GLU A 572 18.16 -7.53 -3.33
C GLU A 572 18.85 -8.47 -2.33
N GLY A 573 19.82 -9.26 -2.81
CA GLY A 573 20.49 -10.29 -2.02
C GLY A 573 19.73 -11.60 -1.83
N THR A 574 18.44 -11.67 -2.21
CA THR A 574 17.63 -12.90 -2.18
C THR A 574 17.49 -13.51 -3.57
N TYR A 575 17.15 -12.69 -4.56
CA TYR A 575 16.99 -13.11 -5.96
C TYR A 575 17.80 -12.19 -6.88
N ASP A 576 18.41 -12.76 -7.92
CA ASP A 576 18.99 -11.97 -8.99
C ASP A 576 17.92 -11.36 -9.92
N LYS A 577 18.30 -10.33 -10.65
CA LYS A 577 17.42 -9.59 -11.56
C LYS A 577 16.81 -10.49 -12.66
N ALA A 578 17.60 -11.45 -13.17
CA ALA A 578 17.15 -12.38 -14.21
C ALA A 578 16.05 -13.31 -13.68
N THR A 579 16.20 -13.81 -12.47
CA THR A 579 15.20 -14.64 -11.78
C THR A 579 13.91 -13.85 -11.54
N ILE A 580 14.00 -12.62 -11.05
CA ILE A 580 12.83 -11.73 -10.84
C ILE A 580 12.10 -11.50 -12.16
N LEU A 581 12.81 -11.14 -13.23
CA LEU A 581 12.20 -10.90 -14.55
C LEU A 581 11.57 -12.16 -15.16
N LYS A 582 12.25 -13.32 -15.02
CA LYS A 582 11.73 -14.61 -15.45
C LYS A 582 10.37 -14.90 -14.84
N TRP A 583 10.26 -14.80 -13.51
CA TRP A 583 9.04 -15.15 -12.81
C TRP A 583 7.95 -14.07 -12.99
N LEU A 584 8.30 -12.82 -13.18
CA LEU A 584 7.35 -11.77 -13.54
C LEU A 584 6.72 -12.01 -14.93
N LYS A 585 7.52 -12.41 -15.93
CA LYS A 585 7.02 -12.81 -17.26
C LYS A 585 6.09 -14.03 -17.17
N ILE A 586 6.44 -15.03 -16.37
CA ILE A 586 5.61 -16.22 -16.14
C ILE A 586 4.31 -15.83 -15.43
N PHE A 587 4.38 -14.95 -14.42
CA PHE A 587 3.21 -14.43 -13.70
C PHE A 587 2.20 -13.82 -14.68
N TYR A 588 2.60 -12.85 -15.49
CA TYR A 588 1.69 -12.19 -16.43
C TYR A 588 1.10 -13.17 -17.46
N ARG A 589 1.92 -14.05 -18.06
CA ARG A 589 1.43 -15.07 -19.00
C ARG A 589 0.37 -15.96 -18.36
N ARG A 590 0.64 -16.49 -17.19
CA ARG A 590 -0.31 -17.37 -16.47
C ARG A 590 -1.54 -16.61 -16.02
N PHE A 591 -1.36 -15.43 -15.45
CA PHE A 591 -2.47 -14.61 -14.97
C PHE A 591 -3.51 -14.36 -16.06
N PHE A 592 -3.10 -14.01 -17.26
CA PHE A 592 -4.00 -13.80 -18.39
C PHE A 592 -4.55 -15.14 -18.94
N ALA A 593 -3.69 -16.09 -19.23
CA ALA A 593 -4.10 -17.37 -19.86
C ALA A 593 -5.06 -18.21 -18.99
N GLN A 594 -5.03 -18.03 -17.67
CA GLN A 594 -5.83 -18.81 -16.74
C GLN A 594 -7.11 -18.10 -16.25
N GLN A 595 -7.47 -16.95 -16.84
CA GLN A 595 -8.66 -16.19 -16.44
C GLN A 595 -9.95 -17.01 -16.57
N PHE A 596 -10.07 -17.91 -17.55
CA PHE A 596 -11.26 -18.75 -17.71
C PHE A 596 -11.58 -19.60 -16.46
N LYS A 597 -10.56 -20.00 -15.68
CA LYS A 597 -10.75 -20.71 -14.41
C LYS A 597 -11.39 -19.79 -13.36
N ARG A 598 -10.97 -18.53 -13.33
CA ARG A 598 -11.50 -17.53 -12.38
C ARG A 598 -12.93 -17.09 -12.68
N SER A 599 -13.35 -17.18 -13.94
CA SER A 599 -14.71 -16.82 -14.37
C SER A 599 -15.81 -17.65 -13.70
N CYS A 600 -15.50 -18.84 -13.21
CA CYS A 600 -16.45 -19.76 -12.56
C CYS A 600 -16.11 -20.04 -11.09
N LEU A 601 -15.37 -19.16 -10.43
CA LEU A 601 -15.01 -19.35 -9.01
C LEU A 601 -16.24 -19.44 -8.10
N PRO A 602 -16.22 -20.37 -7.11
CA PRO A 602 -17.18 -20.40 -6.03
C PRO A 602 -17.22 -19.08 -5.26
N ASP A 603 -18.32 -18.84 -4.53
CA ASP A 603 -18.38 -17.76 -3.56
C ASP A 603 -17.36 -17.99 -2.44
N GLY A 604 -16.83 -16.89 -1.90
CA GLY A 604 -15.92 -16.90 -0.76
C GLY A 604 -15.76 -15.50 -0.18
N PRO A 605 -15.32 -15.36 1.09
CA PRO A 605 -15.18 -14.06 1.72
C PRO A 605 -13.96 -13.31 1.19
N LYS A 606 -14.10 -11.98 0.98
CA LYS A 606 -12.97 -11.09 0.77
C LYS A 606 -12.38 -10.72 2.13
N VAL A 607 -11.12 -11.07 2.37
CA VAL A 607 -10.44 -10.80 3.65
C VAL A 607 -9.44 -9.65 3.57
N GLY A 608 -8.89 -9.36 2.41
CA GLY A 608 -7.87 -8.34 2.21
C GLY A 608 -8.21 -7.33 1.12
N SER A 609 -7.23 -6.48 0.79
CA SER A 609 -7.39 -5.43 -0.24
C SER A 609 -7.42 -5.97 -1.68
N VAL A 610 -7.08 -7.25 -1.90
CA VAL A 610 -7.04 -7.92 -3.20
C VAL A 610 -7.90 -9.17 -3.17
N ALA A 611 -8.74 -9.36 -4.17
CA ALA A 611 -9.48 -10.59 -4.43
C ALA A 611 -9.62 -10.81 -5.95
N LEU A 612 -9.80 -12.05 -6.36
CA LEU A 612 -9.91 -12.44 -7.78
C LEU A 612 -11.31 -12.92 -8.18
N SER A 613 -12.30 -12.67 -7.32
CA SER A 613 -13.68 -13.00 -7.62
C SER A 613 -14.17 -12.22 -8.86
N PRO A 614 -14.78 -12.87 -9.85
CA PRO A 614 -15.33 -12.19 -11.03
C PRO A 614 -16.52 -11.29 -10.68
N ARG A 615 -17.05 -11.39 -9.46
CA ARG A 615 -18.13 -10.56 -8.90
C ARG A 615 -17.60 -9.36 -8.12
N GLY A 616 -16.29 -9.28 -7.89
CA GLY A 616 -15.64 -8.29 -7.04
C GLY A 616 -14.56 -7.46 -7.74
N ASP A 617 -13.33 -7.55 -7.26
CA ASP A 617 -12.22 -6.65 -7.58
C ASP A 617 -11.72 -6.74 -9.03
N LEU A 618 -11.79 -7.92 -9.66
CA LEU A 618 -11.28 -8.12 -11.01
C LEU A 618 -12.35 -8.70 -11.93
N ARG A 619 -12.77 -7.88 -12.90
CA ARG A 619 -13.66 -8.30 -14.00
C ARG A 619 -12.87 -8.25 -15.29
N MET A 620 -12.29 -9.38 -15.66
CA MET A 620 -11.42 -9.50 -16.83
C MET A 620 -12.02 -10.52 -17.81
N PRO A 621 -12.03 -10.25 -19.14
CA PRO A 621 -12.39 -11.23 -20.15
C PRO A 621 -11.48 -12.46 -20.08
N SER A 622 -12.04 -13.65 -20.33
CA SER A 622 -11.28 -14.91 -20.28
C SER A 622 -10.28 -15.08 -21.43
N ASP A 623 -10.45 -14.31 -22.47
CA ASP A 623 -9.68 -14.31 -23.72
C ASP A 623 -8.86 -13.02 -23.93
N ALA A 624 -8.63 -12.24 -22.86
CA ALA A 624 -7.81 -11.05 -22.91
C ALA A 624 -6.35 -11.40 -23.24
N SER A 625 -5.74 -10.62 -24.15
CA SER A 625 -4.32 -10.77 -24.49
C SER A 625 -3.40 -10.12 -23.47
N ALA A 626 -2.30 -10.79 -23.12
CA ALA A 626 -1.22 -10.24 -22.29
C ALA A 626 -0.20 -9.42 -23.09
N ALA A 627 -0.38 -9.23 -24.40
CA ALA A 627 0.65 -8.71 -25.30
C ALA A 627 1.23 -7.37 -24.84
N VAL A 628 0.38 -6.41 -24.45
CA VAL A 628 0.80 -5.05 -24.02
C VAL A 628 1.73 -5.11 -22.79
N TRP A 629 1.37 -5.92 -21.78
CA TRP A 629 2.20 -6.10 -20.58
C TRP A 629 3.49 -6.87 -20.85
N MET A 630 3.41 -7.87 -21.74
CA MET A 630 4.59 -8.66 -22.15
C MET A 630 5.57 -7.83 -22.96
N GLU A 631 5.11 -6.95 -23.86
CA GLU A 631 5.95 -6.04 -24.62
C GLU A 631 6.75 -5.10 -23.69
N ALA A 632 6.11 -4.58 -22.62
CA ALA A 632 6.80 -3.77 -21.62
C ALA A 632 7.93 -4.56 -20.92
N LEU A 633 7.69 -5.83 -20.58
CA LEU A 633 8.69 -6.70 -19.95
C LEU A 633 9.80 -7.18 -20.90
N GLU A 634 9.54 -7.25 -22.21
CA GLU A 634 10.54 -7.65 -23.21
C GLU A 634 11.58 -6.55 -23.47
N LYS A 635 11.21 -5.30 -23.24
CA LYS A 635 12.10 -4.12 -23.36
C LYS A 635 13.06 -3.97 -22.19
N LEU A 636 12.88 -4.74 -21.10
CA LEU A 636 13.74 -4.65 -19.93
C LEU A 636 15.04 -5.43 -20.15
N GLU A 637 16.16 -4.75 -19.93
CA GLU A 637 17.48 -5.35 -19.88
C GLU A 637 17.80 -5.85 -18.46
N VAL A 638 18.54 -6.99 -18.35
CA VAL A 638 18.88 -7.63 -17.07
C VAL A 638 20.20 -7.12 -16.52
#